data_12d8c4737c1b44a5041eefaee1c67fec
#
_entry.id   12d8c4737c1b44a5041eefaee1c67fec
#
_cell.length_a   1.000
_cell.length_b   1.000
_cell.length_c   1.000
_cell.angle_alpha   90.00
_cell.angle_beta   90.00
_cell.angle_gamma   90.00
#
_symmetry.space_group_name_H-M   'P 1'
#
loop_
_entity.id
_entity.type
_entity.pdbx_description
1 polymer ?
#
loop_
_entity_poly.entity_id
_entity_poly.type
_entity_poly.pdbx_seq_one_letter_code
_entity_poly.pdbx_strand_id
1 'polypeptide(L)'
;MALINKRKAGVTDAPEIKPTHERGEFDTVSQEEVDEIMKNYDPESNVRVWTGWQSYAVKGILALFSIYTIYVTLFATMQDLVRMPTFVGLGVLMGYLVYPAKKGRQKINHIPWFDWVIMILGTFAYFYLAFTIKSLLVKGINLEWYEYVIGAIGVLSLAELCRRSVGVPILCVAGFFVGYAIYFFAVRTNLGLVRALKTLIYKLFFTSTGVFTTPIDVCSKYIAVFIIFGAFLERTGISDFFIQMANSLAGSASGGPAKVAVISSALCGMVSGSSVGNTVTTGSVTIPMMKKTGYRPEFAGAVEAAASTGGQIMPPVMGAAAFLMIDYVGVPYSSIIVRAILPAALYFMGIFIAVHLEAKRTGLRGIPKDQLPQFSKLIKKAYLLLPLIILVVMVSMNLKTMAFSAATAIVACIVVSLFNKENRITPMKFFDALANGGKSCISIIAACGVAGCVAGCIAMTGLASQIISFIIRIAGDKLIIALFFTMLCCIVLGMGVPTTANYCIMASTCAPILIKMGVPTIAAHFFVFYFGIVADITPPVALAAYAGSAIAKSDPMKTGVNATRLAIAAFIVPYIFAMDPTMMFVGVEHWYQIVLICITSVIGIYGVASGLAGFTFTNMAWYARILAIVGGLLLLAPSTWTDIAGLVVVAGVVILQYLLSKKNAPTPAKA
;
A
#
# COMPACT_ATOMS: atom_id res chain seq x y z
N MET A 1 6.69 17.26 49.11
CA MET A 1 6.14 16.03 49.74
C MET A 1 4.60 15.94 49.74
N ALA A 2 3.89 16.58 48.82
CA ALA A 2 2.41 16.59 48.78
C ALA A 2 1.84 16.05 47.44
N LEU A 3 2.64 15.43 46.58
CA LEU A 3 2.22 14.94 45.25
C LEU A 3 2.39 13.40 45.05
N ILE A 4 2.77 12.65 46.10
CA ILE A 4 3.01 11.21 46.03
C ILE A 4 1.87 10.37 46.67
N ASN A 5 0.89 10.99 47.34
CA ASN A 5 -0.13 10.24 48.12
C ASN A 5 -1.54 10.19 47.51
N LYS A 6 -1.69 10.39 46.18
CA LYS A 6 -3.01 10.26 45.50
C LYS A 6 -3.14 9.08 44.52
N ARG A 7 -2.36 8.03 44.68
CA ARG A 7 -2.45 6.83 43.83
C ARG A 7 -2.73 5.49 44.55
N LYS A 8 -3.38 5.57 45.71
CA LYS A 8 -3.83 4.37 46.43
C LYS A 8 -5.30 4.50 46.90
N ALA A 9 -6.19 4.82 45.99
CA ALA A 9 -7.64 4.59 46.24
C ALA A 9 -8.31 4.44 44.88
N GLY A 10 -8.93 3.27 44.65
CA GLY A 10 -9.85 3.09 43.52
C GLY A 10 -9.51 1.95 42.55
N VAL A 11 -9.34 0.76 43.08
CA VAL A 11 -9.83 -0.41 42.34
C VAL A 11 -11.32 -0.46 42.61
N THR A 12 -12.08 0.28 41.84
CA THR A 12 -13.53 0.17 41.79
C THR A 12 -13.89 -0.68 40.58
N ASP A 13 -14.71 -1.64 40.85
CA ASP A 13 -15.38 -2.60 40.00
C ASP A 13 -15.57 -2.13 38.55
N ALA A 14 -15.11 -2.97 37.60
CA ALA A 14 -15.50 -2.82 36.21
C ALA A 14 -17.04 -2.90 36.14
N PRO A 15 -17.73 -1.98 35.47
CA PRO A 15 -19.17 -2.05 35.36
C PRO A 15 -19.53 -3.38 34.67
N GLU A 16 -20.35 -4.19 35.36
CA GLU A 16 -21.04 -5.32 34.74
C GLU A 16 -21.82 -4.80 33.52
N ILE A 17 -21.32 -5.06 32.34
CA ILE A 17 -22.04 -4.82 31.09
C ILE A 17 -23.11 -5.90 31.03
N LYS A 18 -24.34 -5.55 31.46
CA LYS A 18 -25.53 -6.38 31.18
C LYS A 18 -25.65 -6.51 29.66
N PRO A 19 -25.74 -7.71 29.12
CA PRO A 19 -26.00 -7.89 27.70
C PRO A 19 -27.45 -7.49 27.41
N THR A 20 -27.65 -6.34 26.83
CA THR A 20 -28.92 -5.99 26.19
C THR A 20 -28.96 -6.76 24.87
N HIS A 21 -29.64 -7.91 24.92
CA HIS A 21 -29.95 -8.72 23.76
C HIS A 21 -31.16 -8.12 23.03
N GLU A 22 -30.88 -7.54 21.85
CA GLU A 22 -31.77 -7.70 20.73
C GLU A 22 -30.93 -8.26 19.57
N ARG A 23 -31.46 -9.32 18.93
CA ARG A 23 -30.90 -9.93 17.73
C ARG A 23 -30.93 -8.88 16.62
N GLY A 24 -29.83 -8.17 16.40
CA GLY A 24 -29.67 -7.16 15.38
C GLY A 24 -28.36 -7.36 14.67
N GLU A 25 -28.38 -7.27 13.36
CA GLU A 25 -27.28 -7.10 12.45
C GLU A 25 -26.16 -6.27 13.09
N PHE A 26 -24.91 -6.61 12.81
CA PHE A 26 -23.77 -5.78 13.21
C PHE A 26 -24.02 -4.38 12.69
N ASP A 27 -24.10 -3.34 13.57
CA ASP A 27 -24.21 -1.95 13.14
C ASP A 27 -22.99 -1.63 12.28
N THR A 28 -23.14 -1.79 10.98
CA THR A 28 -22.15 -1.34 9.99
C THR A 28 -22.25 0.17 9.90
N VAL A 29 -21.11 0.81 9.65
CA VAL A 29 -21.08 2.25 9.34
C VAL A 29 -21.95 2.48 8.11
N SER A 30 -22.78 3.51 8.12
CA SER A 30 -23.65 3.80 6.99
C SER A 30 -22.84 4.08 5.72
N GLN A 31 -23.38 3.73 4.55
CA GLN A 31 -22.70 3.96 3.28
C GLN A 31 -22.36 5.45 3.07
N GLU A 32 -23.21 6.35 3.57
CA GLU A 32 -22.99 7.80 3.51
C GLU A 32 -21.79 8.24 4.34
N GLU A 33 -21.64 7.70 5.57
CA GLU A 33 -20.46 7.95 6.42
C GLU A 33 -19.19 7.37 5.79
N VAL A 34 -19.26 6.18 5.18
CA VAL A 34 -18.15 5.57 4.44
C VAL A 34 -17.71 6.47 3.29
N ASP A 35 -18.64 6.94 2.49
CA ASP A 35 -18.38 7.82 1.34
C ASP A 35 -17.80 9.18 1.78
N GLU A 36 -18.24 9.72 2.93
CA GLU A 36 -17.69 10.96 3.50
C GLU A 36 -16.25 10.76 3.99
N ILE A 37 -15.97 9.67 4.69
CA ILE A 37 -14.61 9.33 5.14
C ILE A 37 -13.69 9.14 3.95
N MET A 38 -14.14 8.41 2.93
CA MET A 38 -13.36 8.23 1.68
C MET A 38 -13.04 9.59 1.04
N LYS A 39 -13.99 10.49 0.91
CA LYS A 39 -13.76 11.84 0.35
C LYS A 39 -12.75 12.67 1.15
N ASN A 40 -12.69 12.49 2.46
CA ASN A 40 -11.79 13.26 3.34
C ASN A 40 -10.34 12.75 3.30
N TYR A 41 -10.14 11.44 3.33
CA TYR A 41 -8.82 10.82 3.50
C TYR A 41 -8.25 10.19 2.22
N ASP A 42 -9.10 9.88 1.23
CA ASP A 42 -8.68 9.37 -0.06
C ASP A 42 -8.93 10.41 -1.17
N PRO A 43 -7.89 11.07 -1.71
CA PRO A 43 -8.03 12.02 -2.80
C PRO A 43 -8.71 11.44 -4.05
N GLU A 44 -8.56 10.13 -4.30
CA GLU A 44 -9.15 9.42 -5.45
C GLU A 44 -10.68 9.36 -5.39
N SER A 45 -11.25 9.51 -4.20
CA SER A 45 -12.70 9.51 -3.97
C SER A 45 -13.37 10.86 -4.25
N ASN A 46 -12.59 11.94 -4.42
CA ASN A 46 -13.11 13.28 -4.71
C ASN A 46 -13.46 13.46 -6.19
N VAL A 47 -14.56 12.88 -6.61
CA VAL A 47 -15.01 12.89 -8.01
C VAL A 47 -16.18 13.85 -8.22
N ARG A 48 -16.37 14.30 -9.49
CA ARG A 48 -17.56 15.07 -9.90
C ARG A 48 -18.81 14.23 -9.76
N VAL A 49 -19.89 14.89 -9.36
CA VAL A 49 -21.22 14.26 -9.28
C VAL A 49 -21.90 14.41 -10.63
N TRP A 50 -22.09 13.27 -11.30
CA TRP A 50 -22.80 13.17 -12.56
C TRP A 50 -24.14 12.46 -12.35
N THR A 51 -25.22 13.01 -12.90
CA THR A 51 -26.57 12.45 -12.81
C THR A 51 -27.20 12.34 -14.20
N GLY A 52 -28.23 11.50 -14.31
CA GLY A 52 -28.93 11.30 -15.58
C GLY A 52 -28.07 10.75 -16.71
N TRP A 53 -28.32 11.16 -17.93
CA TRP A 53 -27.63 10.67 -19.13
C TRP A 53 -26.14 11.02 -19.16
N GLN A 54 -25.75 12.14 -18.52
CA GLN A 54 -24.34 12.57 -18.44
C GLN A 54 -23.50 11.59 -17.64
N SER A 55 -24.07 10.97 -16.58
CA SER A 55 -23.41 9.89 -15.83
C SER A 55 -23.09 8.70 -16.74
N TYR A 56 -24.05 8.30 -17.61
CA TYR A 56 -23.82 7.21 -18.56
C TYR A 56 -22.77 7.57 -19.62
N ALA A 57 -22.76 8.83 -20.10
CA ALA A 57 -21.76 9.29 -21.06
C ALA A 57 -20.34 9.26 -20.48
N VAL A 58 -20.15 9.76 -19.26
CA VAL A 58 -18.85 9.74 -18.58
C VAL A 58 -18.42 8.30 -18.29
N LYS A 59 -19.31 7.46 -17.76
CA LYS A 59 -19.03 6.02 -17.58
C LYS A 59 -18.69 5.33 -18.90
N GLY A 60 -19.33 5.73 -20.01
CA GLY A 60 -19.04 5.22 -21.36
C GLY A 60 -17.62 5.53 -21.79
N ILE A 61 -17.15 6.76 -21.59
CA ILE A 61 -15.78 7.17 -21.91
C ILE A 61 -14.76 6.36 -21.07
N LEU A 62 -15.02 6.19 -19.78
CA LEU A 62 -14.18 5.40 -18.88
C LEU A 62 -14.16 3.90 -19.27
N ALA A 63 -15.30 3.33 -19.63
CA ALA A 63 -15.40 1.95 -20.10
C ALA A 63 -14.66 1.74 -21.44
N LEU A 64 -14.79 2.70 -22.38
CA LEU A 64 -14.08 2.67 -23.65
C LEU A 64 -12.55 2.72 -23.42
N PHE A 65 -12.08 3.49 -22.46
CA PHE A 65 -10.66 3.49 -22.10
C PHE A 65 -10.21 2.12 -21.57
N SER A 66 -10.99 1.48 -20.72
CA SER A 66 -10.68 0.13 -20.24
C SER A 66 -10.62 -0.88 -21.39
N ILE A 67 -11.54 -0.82 -22.32
CA ILE A 67 -11.56 -1.66 -23.53
C ILE A 67 -10.33 -1.35 -24.40
N TYR A 68 -10.04 -0.05 -24.65
CA TYR A 68 -8.85 0.39 -25.37
C TYR A 68 -7.57 -0.17 -24.74
N THR A 69 -7.43 -0.05 -23.43
CA THR A 69 -6.26 -0.54 -22.69
C THR A 69 -6.09 -2.03 -22.83
N ILE A 70 -7.16 -2.82 -22.66
CA ILE A 70 -7.13 -4.28 -22.83
C ILE A 70 -6.78 -4.63 -24.29
N TYR A 71 -7.40 -3.96 -25.26
CA TYR A 71 -7.14 -4.21 -26.68
C TYR A 71 -5.69 -3.90 -27.07
N VAL A 72 -5.18 -2.72 -26.70
CA VAL A 72 -3.81 -2.31 -27.05
C VAL A 72 -2.77 -3.24 -26.40
N THR A 73 -3.03 -3.65 -25.16
CA THR A 73 -2.09 -4.51 -24.44
C THR A 73 -2.06 -5.95 -24.96
N LEU A 74 -3.19 -6.48 -25.45
CA LEU A 74 -3.29 -7.89 -25.87
C LEU A 74 -3.10 -8.10 -27.37
N PHE A 75 -3.56 -7.17 -28.19
CA PHE A 75 -3.71 -7.41 -29.63
C PHE A 75 -2.95 -6.40 -30.50
N ALA A 76 -2.70 -5.19 -30.01
CA ALA A 76 -2.05 -4.17 -30.81
C ALA A 76 -0.52 -4.15 -30.58
N THR A 77 0.25 -4.10 -31.67
CA THR A 77 1.70 -3.90 -31.65
C THR A 77 2.04 -2.43 -31.80
N MET A 78 1.72 -1.62 -30.77
CA MET A 78 2.07 -0.19 -30.78
C MET A 78 3.48 0.03 -30.26
N GLN A 79 4.24 0.89 -30.96
CA GLN A 79 5.54 1.35 -30.47
C GLN A 79 5.38 2.12 -29.14
N ASP A 80 6.29 1.93 -28.18
CA ASP A 80 6.25 2.54 -26.86
C ASP A 80 6.13 4.08 -26.93
N LEU A 81 6.84 4.68 -27.89
CA LEU A 81 6.84 6.13 -28.15
C LEU A 81 5.47 6.69 -28.60
N VAL A 82 4.56 5.85 -29.09
CA VAL A 82 3.19 6.23 -29.46
C VAL A 82 2.20 5.79 -28.39
N ARG A 83 2.39 4.56 -27.83
CA ARG A 83 1.51 3.98 -26.83
C ARG A 83 1.48 4.83 -25.56
N MET A 84 2.65 5.20 -25.00
CA MET A 84 2.71 5.94 -23.73
C MET A 84 2.05 7.32 -23.82
N PRO A 85 2.35 8.20 -24.82
CA PRO A 85 1.65 9.47 -24.95
C PRO A 85 0.15 9.33 -25.17
N THR A 86 -0.28 8.37 -26.00
CA THR A 86 -1.72 8.12 -26.21
C THR A 86 -2.43 7.69 -24.93
N PHE A 87 -1.80 6.80 -24.15
CA PHE A 87 -2.32 6.33 -22.88
C PHE A 87 -2.43 7.47 -21.84
N VAL A 88 -1.40 8.31 -21.71
CA VAL A 88 -1.41 9.46 -20.80
C VAL A 88 -2.41 10.53 -21.29
N GLY A 89 -2.48 10.80 -22.58
CA GLY A 89 -3.42 11.75 -23.16
C GLY A 89 -4.89 11.38 -22.89
N LEU A 90 -5.24 10.11 -23.03
CA LEU A 90 -6.56 9.59 -22.64
C LEU A 90 -6.77 9.71 -21.13
N GLY A 91 -5.75 9.41 -20.32
CA GLY A 91 -5.79 9.59 -18.86
C GLY A 91 -6.05 11.05 -18.46
N VAL A 92 -5.41 12.02 -19.15
CA VAL A 92 -5.63 13.45 -18.94
C VAL A 92 -7.06 13.84 -19.32
N LEU A 93 -7.54 13.41 -20.47
CA LEU A 93 -8.93 13.65 -20.90
C LEU A 93 -9.94 13.19 -19.85
N MET A 94 -9.84 11.93 -19.43
CA MET A 94 -10.74 11.36 -18.43
C MET A 94 -10.57 12.02 -17.06
N GLY A 95 -9.34 12.35 -16.69
CA GLY A 95 -9.03 12.92 -15.39
C GLY A 95 -9.73 14.26 -15.17
N TYR A 96 -9.77 15.13 -16.14
CA TYR A 96 -10.47 16.42 -16.05
C TYR A 96 -12.01 16.26 -16.13
N LEU A 97 -12.52 15.19 -16.73
CA LEU A 97 -13.94 14.83 -16.65
C LEU A 97 -14.33 14.34 -15.26
N VAL A 98 -13.46 13.60 -14.59
CA VAL A 98 -13.74 12.94 -13.30
C VAL A 98 -13.38 13.81 -12.11
N TYR A 99 -12.20 14.43 -12.10
CA TYR A 99 -11.67 15.15 -10.93
C TYR A 99 -11.86 16.66 -11.02
N PRO A 100 -12.52 17.28 -10.03
CA PRO A 100 -12.74 18.72 -10.01
C PRO A 100 -11.52 19.50 -9.52
N ALA A 101 -11.43 20.79 -9.88
CA ALA A 101 -10.34 21.66 -9.44
C ALA A 101 -10.36 21.93 -7.92
N LYS A 102 -11.55 22.04 -7.32
CA LYS A 102 -11.74 22.30 -5.88
C LYS A 102 -12.60 21.22 -5.25
N LYS A 103 -12.18 20.72 -4.08
CA LYS A 103 -12.91 19.73 -3.29
C LYS A 103 -14.18 20.37 -2.69
N GLY A 104 -15.30 19.64 -2.68
CA GLY A 104 -16.51 20.00 -1.95
C GLY A 104 -17.35 21.18 -2.49
N ARG A 105 -16.91 21.89 -3.52
CA ARG A 105 -17.64 23.04 -4.12
C ARG A 105 -18.02 22.77 -5.57
N GLN A 106 -18.78 21.70 -5.79
CA GLN A 106 -19.12 21.30 -7.16
C GLN A 106 -20.60 21.47 -7.42
N LYS A 107 -20.91 22.04 -8.59
CA LYS A 107 -22.27 21.97 -9.14
C LYS A 107 -22.44 20.61 -9.82
N ILE A 108 -23.59 20.01 -9.64
CA ILE A 108 -23.97 18.75 -10.31
C ILE A 108 -23.96 18.98 -11.83
N ASN A 109 -23.44 18.01 -12.58
CA ASN A 109 -23.41 18.03 -14.05
C ASN A 109 -22.72 19.26 -14.68
N HIS A 110 -21.70 19.83 -14.04
CA HIS A 110 -21.05 21.05 -14.53
C HIS A 110 -19.52 20.92 -14.58
N ILE A 111 -18.93 21.29 -15.72
CA ILE A 111 -17.48 21.48 -15.89
C ILE A 111 -17.23 22.96 -16.06
N PRO A 112 -16.41 23.62 -15.22
CA PRO A 112 -16.01 25.01 -15.43
C PRO A 112 -15.28 25.19 -16.77
N TRP A 113 -15.41 26.36 -17.38
CA TRP A 113 -14.81 26.66 -18.70
C TRP A 113 -13.28 26.46 -18.72
N PHE A 114 -12.59 26.82 -17.63
CA PHE A 114 -11.14 26.66 -17.53
C PHE A 114 -10.72 25.18 -17.52
N ASP A 115 -11.55 24.28 -16.97
CA ASP A 115 -11.29 22.84 -17.01
C ASP A 115 -11.42 22.28 -18.43
N TRP A 116 -12.36 22.81 -19.23
CA TRP A 116 -12.45 22.48 -20.66
C TRP A 116 -11.19 22.89 -21.41
N VAL A 117 -10.67 24.10 -21.16
CA VAL A 117 -9.46 24.60 -21.81
C VAL A 117 -8.25 23.72 -21.45
N ILE A 118 -8.03 23.43 -20.17
CA ILE A 118 -6.89 22.61 -19.73
C ILE A 118 -7.02 21.18 -20.27
N MET A 119 -8.23 20.62 -20.24
CA MET A 119 -8.49 19.28 -20.75
C MET A 119 -8.15 19.17 -22.25
N ILE A 120 -8.64 20.11 -23.06
CA ILE A 120 -8.40 20.10 -24.51
C ILE A 120 -6.93 20.33 -24.82
N LEU A 121 -6.30 21.35 -24.23
CA LEU A 121 -4.90 21.67 -24.48
C LEU A 121 -3.96 20.57 -23.95
N GLY A 122 -4.23 20.04 -22.76
CA GLY A 122 -3.44 18.95 -22.19
C GLY A 122 -3.54 17.68 -23.05
N THR A 123 -4.76 17.26 -23.40
CA THR A 123 -4.97 16.11 -24.28
C THR A 123 -4.32 16.31 -25.64
N PHE A 124 -4.47 17.50 -26.24
CA PHE A 124 -3.83 17.85 -27.51
C PHE A 124 -2.32 17.71 -27.44
N ALA A 125 -1.66 18.14 -26.36
CA ALA A 125 -0.21 18.06 -26.22
C ALA A 125 0.30 16.61 -26.33
N TYR A 126 -0.38 15.67 -25.69
CA TYR A 126 -0.02 14.25 -25.73
C TYR A 126 -0.30 13.61 -27.09
N PHE A 127 -1.43 13.92 -27.72
CA PHE A 127 -1.73 13.41 -29.07
C PHE A 127 -0.82 14.05 -30.12
N TYR A 128 -0.50 15.35 -30.00
CA TYR A 128 0.50 16.00 -30.84
C TYR A 128 1.83 15.23 -30.81
N LEU A 129 2.32 14.89 -29.59
CA LEU A 129 3.53 14.09 -29.45
C LEU A 129 3.38 12.72 -30.11
N ALA A 130 2.28 12.00 -29.87
CA ALA A 130 2.04 10.67 -30.42
C ALA A 130 2.07 10.64 -31.96
N PHE A 131 1.51 11.67 -32.60
CA PHE A 131 1.44 11.73 -34.07
C PHE A 131 2.70 12.30 -34.72
N THR A 132 3.43 13.18 -34.01
CA THR A 132 4.61 13.88 -34.57
C THR A 132 5.94 13.35 -34.06
N ILE A 133 5.94 12.27 -33.27
CA ILE A 133 7.14 11.75 -32.58
C ILE A 133 8.31 11.49 -33.54
N LYS A 134 8.05 10.96 -34.74
CA LYS A 134 9.12 10.68 -35.74
C LYS A 134 9.84 11.93 -36.18
N SER A 135 9.12 13.02 -36.44
CA SER A 135 9.73 14.31 -36.84
C SER A 135 10.45 14.99 -35.68
N LEU A 136 9.90 14.87 -34.46
CA LEU A 136 10.49 15.46 -33.25
C LEU A 136 11.80 14.77 -32.83
N LEU A 137 11.92 13.47 -33.01
CA LEU A 137 13.16 12.73 -32.77
C LEU A 137 14.31 13.18 -33.69
N VAL A 138 14.00 13.55 -34.93
CA VAL A 138 15.00 14.08 -35.89
C VAL A 138 15.48 15.49 -35.49
N LYS A 139 14.56 16.34 -34.99
CA LYS A 139 14.90 17.71 -34.55
C LYS A 139 15.75 17.73 -33.28
N GLY A 140 15.65 16.72 -32.43
CA GLY A 140 16.30 16.68 -31.13
C GLY A 140 15.94 17.88 -30.24
N ILE A 141 16.94 18.55 -29.67
CA ILE A 141 16.70 19.74 -28.81
C ILE A 141 16.35 21.00 -29.58
N ASN A 142 16.53 21.01 -30.91
CA ASN A 142 16.25 22.19 -31.77
C ASN A 142 14.76 22.24 -32.15
N LEU A 143 13.91 22.30 -31.14
CA LEU A 143 12.47 22.43 -31.31
C LEU A 143 12.08 23.89 -31.63
N GLU A 144 10.95 24.05 -32.29
CA GLU A 144 10.33 25.35 -32.48
C GLU A 144 9.75 25.88 -31.16
N TRP A 145 9.59 27.21 -31.06
CA TRP A 145 9.11 27.80 -29.80
C TRP A 145 7.74 27.26 -29.35
N TYR A 146 6.83 27.01 -30.29
CA TYR A 146 5.49 26.47 -30.00
C TYR A 146 5.55 25.03 -29.51
N GLU A 147 6.53 24.23 -29.94
CA GLU A 147 6.72 22.84 -29.47
C GLU A 147 7.11 22.85 -27.98
N TYR A 148 7.97 23.76 -27.54
CA TYR A 148 8.27 23.95 -26.12
C TYR A 148 7.04 24.35 -25.30
N VAL A 149 6.16 25.19 -25.86
CA VAL A 149 4.90 25.57 -25.20
C VAL A 149 3.98 24.35 -25.06
N ILE A 150 3.84 23.54 -26.11
CA ILE A 150 3.07 22.28 -26.07
C ILE A 150 3.63 21.34 -25.01
N GLY A 151 4.95 21.15 -24.96
CA GLY A 151 5.59 20.32 -23.94
C GLY A 151 5.34 20.81 -22.51
N ALA A 152 5.43 22.13 -22.29
CA ALA A 152 5.12 22.75 -21.00
C ALA A 152 3.65 22.52 -20.59
N ILE A 153 2.70 22.70 -21.53
CA ILE A 153 1.28 22.43 -21.30
C ILE A 153 1.07 20.97 -20.94
N GLY A 154 1.74 20.03 -21.62
CA GLY A 154 1.67 18.60 -21.32
C GLY A 154 2.11 18.28 -19.90
N VAL A 155 3.29 18.76 -19.47
CA VAL A 155 3.80 18.54 -18.12
C VAL A 155 2.91 19.20 -17.06
N LEU A 156 2.49 20.46 -17.27
CA LEU A 156 1.66 21.19 -16.32
C LEU A 156 0.25 20.61 -16.19
N SER A 157 -0.36 20.17 -17.31
CA SER A 157 -1.67 19.52 -17.26
C SER A 157 -1.62 18.20 -16.47
N LEU A 158 -0.56 17.42 -16.60
CA LEU A 158 -0.36 16.22 -15.82
C LEU A 158 -0.13 16.53 -14.33
N ALA A 159 0.68 17.54 -14.02
CA ALA A 159 0.91 17.98 -12.65
C ALA A 159 -0.40 18.46 -11.99
N GLU A 160 -1.22 19.24 -12.71
CA GLU A 160 -2.53 19.68 -12.21
C GLU A 160 -3.49 18.50 -12.04
N LEU A 161 -3.51 17.52 -12.96
CA LEU A 161 -4.28 16.30 -12.79
C LEU A 161 -3.83 15.51 -11.55
N CYS A 162 -2.53 15.40 -11.34
CA CYS A 162 -1.96 14.74 -10.16
C CYS A 162 -2.37 15.48 -8.86
N ARG A 163 -2.39 16.81 -8.86
CA ARG A 163 -2.88 17.60 -7.72
C ARG A 163 -4.33 17.26 -7.36
N ARG A 164 -5.17 17.02 -8.38
CA ARG A 164 -6.61 16.73 -8.20
C ARG A 164 -6.88 15.30 -7.74
N SER A 165 -6.20 14.32 -8.34
CA SER A 165 -6.46 12.90 -8.12
C SER A 165 -5.64 12.28 -7.00
N VAL A 166 -4.41 12.78 -6.78
CA VAL A 166 -3.45 12.22 -5.82
C VAL A 166 -3.23 13.16 -4.63
N GLY A 167 -3.06 14.44 -4.90
CA GLY A 167 -2.87 15.45 -3.87
C GLY A 167 -1.60 16.30 -4.05
N VAL A 168 -1.34 17.15 -3.07
CA VAL A 168 -0.23 18.12 -3.09
C VAL A 168 1.13 17.51 -2.70
N PRO A 169 1.23 16.53 -1.79
CA PRO A 169 2.53 16.06 -1.29
C PRO A 169 3.50 15.64 -2.40
N ILE A 170 3.05 14.84 -3.35
CA ILE A 170 3.88 14.39 -4.47
C ILE A 170 4.35 15.56 -5.35
N LEU A 171 3.54 16.61 -5.49
CA LEU A 171 3.92 17.81 -6.25
C LEU A 171 4.95 18.66 -5.51
N CYS A 172 4.95 18.68 -4.18
CA CYS A 172 6.02 19.32 -3.41
C CYS A 172 7.35 18.61 -3.65
N VAL A 173 7.34 17.27 -3.65
CA VAL A 173 8.52 16.46 -3.98
C VAL A 173 8.96 16.74 -5.43
N ALA A 174 8.04 16.69 -6.40
CA ALA A 174 8.35 16.96 -7.79
C ALA A 174 8.85 18.40 -8.00
N GLY A 175 8.23 19.38 -7.36
CA GLY A 175 8.65 20.79 -7.41
C GLY A 175 10.06 20.99 -6.88
N PHE A 176 10.43 20.31 -5.80
CA PHE A 176 11.80 20.34 -5.28
C PHE A 176 12.81 19.83 -6.31
N PHE A 177 12.58 18.64 -6.90
CA PHE A 177 13.52 18.05 -7.86
C PHE A 177 13.56 18.82 -9.20
N VAL A 178 12.41 19.31 -9.67
CA VAL A 178 12.34 20.18 -10.86
C VAL A 178 13.08 21.50 -10.61
N GLY A 179 12.87 22.14 -9.46
CA GLY A 179 13.59 23.35 -9.06
C GLY A 179 15.10 23.12 -8.97
N TYR A 180 15.52 21.99 -8.39
CA TYR A 180 16.93 21.60 -8.36
C TYR A 180 17.50 21.37 -9.77
N ALA A 181 16.76 20.74 -10.68
CA ALA A 181 17.18 20.53 -12.06
C ALA A 181 17.32 21.87 -12.82
N ILE A 182 16.41 22.82 -12.61
CA ILE A 182 16.54 24.19 -13.16
C ILE A 182 17.81 24.85 -12.64
N TYR A 183 18.04 24.82 -11.33
CA TYR A 183 19.26 25.37 -10.72
C TYR A 183 20.52 24.71 -11.31
N PHE A 184 20.51 23.38 -11.41
CA PHE A 184 21.64 22.62 -11.95
C PHE A 184 21.97 23.05 -13.39
N PHE A 185 20.97 23.07 -14.29
CA PHE A 185 21.19 23.47 -15.68
C PHE A 185 21.48 24.96 -15.83
N ALA A 186 20.81 25.84 -15.09
CA ALA A 186 21.00 27.28 -15.22
C ALA A 186 22.34 27.75 -14.66
N VAL A 187 22.73 27.26 -13.47
CA VAL A 187 23.87 27.77 -12.71
C VAL A 187 25.09 26.86 -12.84
N ARG A 188 24.95 25.56 -12.53
CA ARG A 188 26.11 24.65 -12.53
C ARG A 188 26.67 24.36 -13.91
N THR A 189 25.81 24.30 -14.95
CA THR A 189 26.26 24.07 -16.33
C THR A 189 26.36 25.37 -17.14
N ASN A 190 26.14 26.52 -16.50
CA ASN A 190 26.22 27.88 -17.13
C ASN A 190 25.36 28.06 -18.39
N LEU A 191 24.25 27.33 -18.52
CA LEU A 191 23.37 27.46 -19.70
C LEU A 191 22.49 28.69 -19.66
N GLY A 192 22.34 29.34 -18.51
CA GLY A 192 21.37 30.41 -18.29
C GLY A 192 19.93 29.89 -18.20
N LEU A 193 19.03 30.67 -17.60
CA LEU A 193 17.68 30.26 -17.25
C LEU A 193 16.83 29.79 -18.45
N VAL A 194 16.85 30.55 -19.55
CA VAL A 194 16.00 30.24 -20.72
C VAL A 194 16.40 28.93 -21.39
N ARG A 195 17.70 28.67 -21.55
CA ARG A 195 18.19 27.41 -22.12
C ARG A 195 17.97 26.25 -21.16
N ALA A 196 18.14 26.47 -19.85
CA ALA A 196 17.85 25.48 -18.82
C ALA A 196 16.38 25.02 -18.85
N LEU A 197 15.42 25.96 -18.94
CA LEU A 197 14.01 25.68 -19.08
C LEU A 197 13.70 24.91 -20.37
N LYS A 198 14.24 25.33 -21.52
CA LYS A 198 14.08 24.60 -22.78
C LYS A 198 14.61 23.16 -22.68
N THR A 199 15.81 22.98 -22.12
CA THR A 199 16.42 21.66 -21.92
C THR A 199 15.56 20.79 -21.01
N LEU A 200 15.04 21.37 -19.93
CA LEU A 200 14.21 20.63 -18.98
C LEU A 200 12.87 20.19 -19.60
N ILE A 201 12.17 21.11 -20.30
CA ILE A 201 10.91 20.78 -20.98
C ILE A 201 11.15 19.69 -22.04
N TYR A 202 12.21 19.83 -22.84
CA TYR A 202 12.59 18.81 -23.83
C TYR A 202 12.78 17.45 -23.16
N LYS A 203 13.59 17.38 -22.10
CA LYS A 203 13.88 16.11 -21.41
C LYS A 203 12.66 15.56 -20.69
N LEU A 204 11.80 16.37 -20.08
CA LEU A 204 10.64 15.90 -19.36
C LEU A 204 9.51 15.42 -20.26
N PHE A 205 9.31 16.01 -21.43
CA PHE A 205 8.14 15.74 -22.27
C PHE A 205 8.46 15.01 -23.59
N PHE A 206 9.57 15.30 -24.23
CA PHE A 206 9.88 14.79 -25.58
C PHE A 206 10.84 13.59 -25.58
N THR A 207 11.30 13.16 -24.41
CA THR A 207 12.20 12.02 -24.26
C THR A 207 11.67 10.99 -23.28
N SER A 208 12.29 9.82 -23.26
CA SER A 208 11.99 8.75 -22.28
C SER A 208 12.61 8.99 -20.88
N THR A 209 13.08 10.22 -20.59
CA THR A 209 13.71 10.53 -19.29
C THR A 209 12.82 11.37 -18.36
N GLY A 210 11.58 11.65 -18.74
CA GLY A 210 10.64 12.46 -17.96
C GLY A 210 9.33 11.72 -17.69
N VAL A 211 8.22 12.24 -18.24
CA VAL A 211 6.89 11.61 -18.10
C VAL A 211 6.88 10.17 -18.60
N PHE A 212 7.55 9.89 -19.73
CA PHE A 212 7.50 8.60 -20.42
C PHE A 212 8.65 7.68 -20.02
N THR A 213 8.86 7.53 -18.72
CA THR A 213 9.83 6.59 -18.14
C THR A 213 9.17 5.26 -17.79
N THR A 214 9.94 4.34 -17.19
CA THR A 214 9.49 3.02 -16.75
C THR A 214 8.12 2.99 -16.06
N PRO A 215 7.75 3.92 -15.15
CA PRO A 215 6.44 3.91 -14.50
C PRO A 215 5.25 3.98 -15.48
N ILE A 216 5.30 4.86 -16.47
CA ILE A 216 4.23 4.96 -17.47
C ILE A 216 4.28 3.79 -18.46
N ASP A 217 5.46 3.34 -18.82
CA ASP A 217 5.63 2.17 -19.68
C ASP A 217 4.95 0.94 -19.07
N VAL A 218 5.31 0.60 -17.84
CA VAL A 218 4.74 -0.51 -17.07
C VAL A 218 3.23 -0.34 -16.84
N CYS A 219 2.79 0.89 -16.54
CA CYS A 219 1.38 1.19 -16.34
C CYS A 219 0.57 0.90 -17.60
N SER A 220 1.05 1.31 -18.76
CA SER A 220 0.38 1.10 -20.05
C SER A 220 0.47 -0.33 -20.57
N LYS A 221 1.47 -1.13 -20.14
CA LYS A 221 1.67 -2.52 -20.56
C LYS A 221 0.83 -3.52 -19.78
N TYR A 222 0.72 -3.39 -18.46
CA TYR A 222 0.02 -4.40 -17.65
C TYR A 222 -0.64 -3.89 -16.39
N ILE A 223 -0.14 -2.85 -15.69
CA ILE A 223 -0.77 -2.39 -14.44
C ILE A 223 -2.24 -2.02 -14.65
N ALA A 224 -2.54 -1.28 -15.71
CA ALA A 224 -3.91 -0.85 -16.00
C ALA A 224 -4.87 -2.04 -16.18
N VAL A 225 -4.44 -3.13 -16.83
CA VAL A 225 -5.26 -4.35 -16.98
C VAL A 225 -5.48 -5.04 -15.62
N PHE A 226 -4.46 -5.05 -14.73
CA PHE A 226 -4.61 -5.56 -13.37
C PHE A 226 -5.57 -4.74 -12.51
N ILE A 227 -5.58 -3.41 -12.68
CA ILE A 227 -6.54 -2.53 -11.99
C ILE A 227 -7.97 -2.83 -12.46
N ILE A 228 -8.14 -2.99 -13.77
CA ILE A 228 -9.45 -3.38 -14.34
C ILE A 228 -9.86 -4.76 -13.79
N PHE A 229 -8.93 -5.74 -13.73
CA PHE A 229 -9.20 -7.03 -13.09
C PHE A 229 -9.65 -6.89 -11.64
N GLY A 230 -8.98 -6.03 -10.84
CA GLY A 230 -9.38 -5.74 -9.46
C GLY A 230 -10.82 -5.23 -9.38
N ALA A 231 -11.22 -4.31 -10.26
CA ALA A 231 -12.58 -3.79 -10.33
C ALA A 231 -13.63 -4.86 -10.67
N PHE A 232 -13.31 -5.83 -11.53
CA PHE A 232 -14.17 -6.98 -11.81
C PHE A 232 -14.24 -7.93 -10.62
N LEU A 233 -13.11 -8.22 -10.00
CA LEU A 233 -13.01 -9.16 -8.88
C LEU A 233 -13.82 -8.67 -7.68
N GLU A 234 -13.75 -7.38 -7.37
CA GLU A 234 -14.55 -6.74 -6.32
C GLU A 234 -16.07 -6.96 -6.54
N ARG A 235 -16.53 -6.88 -7.78
CA ARG A 235 -17.95 -7.10 -8.13
C ARG A 235 -18.44 -8.52 -7.97
N THR A 236 -17.53 -9.50 -7.82
CA THR A 236 -17.91 -10.90 -7.57
C THR A 236 -18.39 -11.15 -6.14
N GLY A 237 -18.17 -10.20 -5.21
CA GLY A 237 -18.48 -10.36 -3.78
C GLY A 237 -17.38 -11.12 -3.02
N ILE A 238 -16.16 -11.15 -3.54
CA ILE A 238 -15.03 -11.83 -2.91
C ILE A 238 -14.66 -11.23 -1.56
N SER A 239 -14.81 -9.92 -1.38
CA SER A 239 -14.50 -9.22 -0.12
C SER A 239 -15.40 -9.72 1.01
N ASP A 240 -16.71 -9.86 0.77
CA ASP A 240 -17.64 -10.44 1.76
C ASP A 240 -17.28 -11.87 2.10
N PHE A 241 -16.89 -12.66 1.10
CA PHE A 241 -16.41 -14.02 1.31
C PHE A 241 -15.17 -14.07 2.19
N PHE A 242 -14.20 -13.19 1.98
CA PHE A 242 -12.98 -13.11 2.80
C PHE A 242 -13.29 -12.73 4.26
N ILE A 243 -14.16 -11.75 4.49
CA ILE A 243 -14.57 -11.34 5.84
C ILE A 243 -15.30 -12.51 6.55
N GLN A 244 -16.24 -13.19 5.86
CA GLN A 244 -16.95 -14.33 6.43
C GLN A 244 -16.00 -15.51 6.73
N MET A 245 -15.04 -15.77 5.85
CA MET A 245 -14.04 -16.81 6.04
C MET A 245 -13.13 -16.49 7.24
N ALA A 246 -12.66 -15.25 7.37
CA ALA A 246 -11.87 -14.80 8.50
C ALA A 246 -12.66 -14.92 9.83
N ASN A 247 -13.95 -14.55 9.82
CA ASN A 247 -14.84 -14.73 10.97
C ASN A 247 -14.98 -16.20 11.39
N SER A 248 -15.16 -17.09 10.41
CA SER A 248 -15.30 -18.54 10.69
C SER A 248 -14.01 -19.14 11.27
N LEU A 249 -12.83 -18.67 10.84
CA LEU A 249 -11.53 -19.20 11.27
C LEU A 249 -11.07 -18.65 12.63
N ALA A 250 -11.21 -17.35 12.85
CA ALA A 250 -10.59 -16.67 13.98
C ALA A 250 -11.58 -16.02 14.95
N GLY A 251 -12.85 -15.89 14.59
CA GLY A 251 -13.84 -15.13 15.35
C GLY A 251 -14.08 -15.64 16.77
N SER A 252 -14.02 -16.96 17.02
CA SER A 252 -14.21 -17.54 18.35
C SER A 252 -12.98 -17.46 19.28
N ALA A 253 -11.81 -17.16 18.73
CA ALA A 253 -10.59 -17.08 19.52
C ALA A 253 -10.57 -15.86 20.45
N SER A 254 -9.77 -15.89 21.53
CA SER A 254 -9.53 -14.70 22.35
C SER A 254 -9.09 -13.52 21.47
N GLY A 255 -9.79 -12.40 21.58
CA GLY A 255 -9.59 -11.25 20.69
C GLY A 255 -10.02 -11.49 19.24
N GLY A 256 -10.96 -12.41 19.02
CA GLY A 256 -11.44 -12.84 17.70
C GLY A 256 -11.68 -11.71 16.70
N PRO A 257 -12.47 -10.68 17.01
CA PRO A 257 -12.76 -9.59 16.09
C PRO A 257 -11.52 -8.88 15.52
N ALA A 258 -10.50 -8.63 16.34
CA ALA A 258 -9.26 -8.01 15.85
C ALA A 258 -8.42 -8.97 15.01
N LYS A 259 -8.42 -10.28 15.33
CA LYS A 259 -7.78 -11.30 14.48
C LYS A 259 -8.49 -11.46 13.15
N VAL A 260 -9.81 -11.36 13.15
CA VAL A 260 -10.63 -11.32 11.92
C VAL A 260 -10.26 -10.13 11.08
N ALA A 261 -10.13 -8.94 11.67
CA ALA A 261 -9.67 -7.75 10.97
C ALA A 261 -8.30 -7.97 10.29
N VAL A 262 -7.33 -8.55 11.01
CA VAL A 262 -6.00 -8.84 10.45
C VAL A 262 -6.08 -9.80 9.26
N ILE A 263 -6.83 -10.90 9.37
CA ILE A 263 -6.94 -11.89 8.29
C ILE A 263 -7.74 -11.35 7.10
N SER A 264 -8.90 -10.72 7.35
CA SER A 264 -9.74 -10.18 6.28
C SER A 264 -9.05 -9.05 5.52
N SER A 265 -8.36 -8.14 6.22
CA SER A 265 -7.63 -7.06 5.58
C SER A 265 -6.39 -7.54 4.81
N ALA A 266 -5.73 -8.62 5.27
CA ALA A 266 -4.68 -9.28 4.49
C ALA A 266 -5.22 -9.79 3.16
N LEU A 267 -6.36 -10.48 3.19
CA LEU A 267 -6.98 -11.08 2.00
C LEU A 267 -7.62 -10.04 1.07
N CYS A 268 -8.30 -9.03 1.61
CA CYS A 268 -8.89 -7.96 0.80
C CYS A 268 -7.80 -7.03 0.26
N GLY A 269 -6.79 -6.72 1.07
CA GLY A 269 -5.69 -5.83 0.70
C GLY A 269 -4.84 -6.34 -0.44
N MET A 270 -4.64 -7.67 -0.56
CA MET A 270 -3.93 -8.27 -1.70
C MET A 270 -4.64 -8.03 -3.04
N VAL A 271 -5.93 -7.67 -3.02
CA VAL A 271 -6.73 -7.39 -4.23
C VAL A 271 -6.87 -5.89 -4.47
N SER A 272 -7.13 -5.10 -3.42
CA SER A 272 -7.40 -3.66 -3.53
C SER A 272 -6.13 -2.85 -3.85
N GLY A 273 -4.98 -3.26 -3.33
CA GLY A 273 -3.70 -2.56 -3.53
C GLY A 273 -3.62 -1.16 -2.90
N SER A 274 -4.63 -0.73 -2.15
CA SER A 274 -4.70 0.58 -1.47
C SER A 274 -4.88 0.40 0.04
N SER A 275 -3.98 0.98 0.84
CA SER A 275 -4.07 0.95 2.31
C SER A 275 -5.30 1.68 2.82
N VAL A 276 -5.57 2.89 2.32
CA VAL A 276 -6.73 3.70 2.73
C VAL A 276 -8.03 3.06 2.27
N GLY A 277 -8.11 2.68 0.99
CA GLY A 277 -9.29 2.02 0.43
C GLY A 277 -9.64 0.74 1.18
N ASN A 278 -8.65 -0.11 1.48
CA ASN A 278 -8.85 -1.33 2.24
C ASN A 278 -9.28 -1.05 3.69
N THR A 279 -8.64 -0.07 4.37
CA THR A 279 -9.00 0.34 5.73
C THR A 279 -10.47 0.79 5.81
N VAL A 280 -10.97 1.50 4.80
CA VAL A 280 -12.36 1.96 4.80
C VAL A 280 -13.32 0.81 4.47
N THR A 281 -13.01 0.00 3.47
CA THR A 281 -13.88 -1.10 3.02
C THR A 281 -14.03 -2.17 4.10
N THR A 282 -12.95 -2.74 4.60
CA THR A 282 -12.99 -3.77 5.64
C THR A 282 -13.27 -3.20 7.02
N GLY A 283 -12.73 -2.01 7.32
CA GLY A 283 -12.88 -1.35 8.59
C GLY A 283 -14.30 -0.87 8.89
N SER A 284 -15.12 -0.59 7.86
CA SER A 284 -16.55 -0.28 8.06
C SER A 284 -17.32 -1.41 8.77
N VAL A 285 -16.83 -2.65 8.66
CA VAL A 285 -17.39 -3.84 9.31
C VAL A 285 -16.58 -4.22 10.56
N THR A 286 -15.27 -4.30 10.45
CA THR A 286 -14.40 -4.86 11.49
C THR A 286 -14.18 -3.91 12.66
N ILE A 287 -14.09 -2.59 12.44
CA ILE A 287 -13.90 -1.61 13.53
C ILE A 287 -15.11 -1.57 14.47
N PRO A 288 -16.38 -1.45 13.99
CA PRO A 288 -17.54 -1.58 14.86
C PRO A 288 -17.60 -2.91 15.62
N MET A 289 -17.24 -4.02 14.95
CA MET A 289 -17.19 -5.34 15.58
C MET A 289 -16.16 -5.40 16.71
N MET A 290 -14.97 -4.83 16.53
CA MET A 290 -13.95 -4.73 17.58
C MET A 290 -14.42 -3.83 18.76
N LYS A 291 -15.06 -2.70 18.48
CA LYS A 291 -15.58 -1.78 19.51
C LYS A 291 -16.66 -2.46 20.36
N LYS A 292 -17.59 -3.19 19.75
CA LYS A 292 -18.64 -3.94 20.46
C LYS A 292 -18.07 -5.01 21.42
N THR A 293 -16.92 -5.58 21.08
CA THR A 293 -16.26 -6.57 21.94
C THR A 293 -15.35 -5.95 23.01
N GLY A 294 -15.28 -4.63 23.11
CA GLY A 294 -14.58 -3.91 24.18
C GLY A 294 -13.19 -3.40 23.84
N TYR A 295 -12.77 -3.45 22.57
CA TYR A 295 -11.53 -2.78 22.15
C TYR A 295 -11.69 -1.25 22.20
N ARG A 296 -10.62 -0.56 22.59
CA ARG A 296 -10.56 0.91 22.54
C ARG A 296 -10.68 1.38 21.09
N PRO A 297 -11.41 2.47 20.82
CA PRO A 297 -11.60 2.98 19.46
C PRO A 297 -10.28 3.23 18.72
N GLU A 298 -9.29 3.86 19.38
CA GLU A 298 -7.99 4.16 18.78
C GLU A 298 -7.21 2.87 18.42
N PHE A 299 -7.38 1.82 19.21
CA PHE A 299 -6.74 0.54 18.95
C PHE A 299 -7.44 -0.21 17.82
N ALA A 300 -8.77 -0.19 17.77
CA ALA A 300 -9.54 -0.81 16.70
C ALA A 300 -9.22 -0.20 15.32
N GLY A 301 -9.20 1.14 15.24
CA GLY A 301 -8.78 1.84 14.02
C GLY A 301 -7.33 1.56 13.63
N ALA A 302 -6.45 1.41 14.64
CA ALA A 302 -5.03 1.12 14.41
C ALA A 302 -4.78 -0.31 13.90
N VAL A 303 -5.50 -1.31 14.42
CA VAL A 303 -5.42 -2.70 13.94
C VAL A 303 -5.80 -2.79 12.47
N GLU A 304 -6.91 -2.15 12.12
CA GLU A 304 -7.41 -2.15 10.75
C GLU A 304 -6.45 -1.46 9.80
N ALA A 305 -5.95 -0.28 10.16
CA ALA A 305 -5.00 0.47 9.34
C ALA A 305 -3.68 -0.30 9.14
N ALA A 306 -3.13 -0.88 10.21
CA ALA A 306 -1.91 -1.67 10.12
C ALA A 306 -2.10 -2.92 9.24
N ALA A 307 -3.20 -3.66 9.40
CA ALA A 307 -3.49 -4.84 8.60
C ALA A 307 -3.73 -4.48 7.12
N SER A 308 -4.48 -3.41 6.86
CA SER A 308 -4.77 -2.94 5.50
C SER A 308 -3.52 -2.50 4.76
N THR A 309 -2.59 -1.83 5.44
CA THR A 309 -1.30 -1.43 4.87
C THR A 309 -0.47 -2.66 4.46
N GLY A 310 -0.44 -3.70 5.29
CA GLY A 310 0.22 -4.96 4.97
C GLY A 310 -0.37 -5.69 3.77
N GLY A 311 -1.64 -5.47 3.44
CA GLY A 311 -2.27 -6.06 2.27
C GLY A 311 -1.54 -5.76 0.96
N GLN A 312 -0.88 -4.59 0.85
CA GLN A 312 -0.13 -4.20 -0.34
C GLN A 312 1.13 -5.05 -0.60
N ILE A 313 1.68 -5.72 0.42
CA ILE A 313 2.81 -6.65 0.28
C ILE A 313 2.38 -8.11 0.25
N MET A 314 1.08 -8.38 0.43
CA MET A 314 0.56 -9.75 0.49
C MET A 314 0.39 -10.33 -0.91
N PRO A 315 1.13 -11.41 -1.26
CA PRO A 315 0.91 -12.10 -2.53
C PRO A 315 -0.50 -12.67 -2.62
N PRO A 316 -1.05 -12.88 -3.83
CA PRO A 316 -0.38 -12.92 -5.13
C PRO A 316 -0.44 -11.62 -5.94
N VAL A 317 -1.39 -10.70 -5.71
CA VAL A 317 -1.54 -9.50 -6.56
C VAL A 317 -0.67 -8.37 -6.04
N MET A 318 -0.65 -8.15 -4.72
CA MET A 318 0.08 -7.07 -4.07
C MET A 318 -0.40 -5.68 -4.53
N GLY A 319 0.26 -4.61 -4.15
CA GLY A 319 0.00 -3.29 -4.70
C GLY A 319 0.62 -3.09 -6.09
N ALA A 320 0.14 -2.11 -6.86
CA ALA A 320 0.62 -1.81 -8.21
C ALA A 320 2.15 -1.54 -8.26
N ALA A 321 2.76 -1.13 -7.16
CA ALA A 321 4.21 -0.94 -7.03
C ALA A 321 5.01 -2.24 -7.25
N ALA A 322 4.47 -3.40 -6.88
CA ALA A 322 5.15 -4.68 -7.07
C ALA A 322 5.34 -5.05 -8.55
N PHE A 323 4.46 -4.58 -9.41
CA PHE A 323 4.62 -4.77 -10.86
C PHE A 323 5.77 -3.94 -11.42
N LEU A 324 6.03 -2.77 -10.85
CA LEU A 324 7.18 -1.93 -11.24
C LEU A 324 8.52 -2.60 -10.89
N MET A 325 8.56 -3.46 -9.86
CA MET A 325 9.78 -4.20 -9.50
C MET A 325 10.28 -5.08 -10.64
N ILE A 326 9.40 -5.57 -11.52
CA ILE A 326 9.78 -6.41 -12.66
C ILE A 326 10.86 -5.73 -13.48
N ASP A 327 10.62 -4.47 -13.86
CA ASP A 327 11.53 -3.71 -14.73
C ASP A 327 12.71 -3.12 -13.96
N TYR A 328 12.52 -2.70 -12.71
CA TYR A 328 13.61 -2.16 -11.88
C TYR A 328 14.60 -3.23 -11.42
N VAL A 329 14.11 -4.43 -11.12
CA VAL A 329 14.95 -5.55 -10.64
C VAL A 329 15.40 -6.48 -11.77
N GLY A 330 14.64 -6.52 -12.88
CA GLY A 330 14.93 -7.38 -14.02
C GLY A 330 14.60 -8.86 -13.78
N VAL A 331 13.57 -9.16 -12.98
CA VAL A 331 13.14 -10.54 -12.68
C VAL A 331 11.64 -10.73 -12.98
N PRO A 332 11.21 -11.94 -13.33
CA PRO A 332 9.79 -12.20 -13.59
C PRO A 332 8.96 -12.03 -12.29
N TYR A 333 7.69 -11.67 -12.45
CA TYR A 333 6.78 -11.43 -11.31
C TYR A 333 6.62 -12.66 -10.41
N SER A 334 6.64 -13.87 -10.97
CA SER A 334 6.63 -15.12 -10.20
C SER A 334 7.76 -15.16 -9.15
N SER A 335 8.93 -14.68 -9.52
CA SER A 335 10.08 -14.59 -8.63
C SER A 335 9.86 -13.56 -7.49
N ILE A 336 9.18 -12.45 -7.80
CA ILE A 336 8.83 -11.43 -6.80
C ILE A 336 7.79 -11.99 -5.82
N ILE A 337 6.73 -12.66 -6.32
CA ILE A 337 5.69 -13.31 -5.49
C ILE A 337 6.33 -14.25 -4.47
N VAL A 338 7.16 -15.20 -4.92
CA VAL A 338 7.76 -16.20 -4.04
C VAL A 338 8.58 -15.53 -2.93
N ARG A 339 9.36 -14.52 -3.27
CA ARG A 339 10.21 -13.79 -2.32
C ARG A 339 9.43 -12.91 -1.36
N ALA A 340 8.21 -12.50 -1.71
CA ALA A 340 7.33 -11.72 -0.85
C ALA A 340 6.62 -12.56 0.23
N ILE A 341 6.44 -13.88 0.03
CA ILE A 341 5.60 -14.72 0.90
C ILE A 341 6.07 -14.66 2.34
N LEU A 342 7.34 -14.94 2.59
CA LEU A 342 7.85 -15.03 3.95
C LEU A 342 7.90 -13.69 4.68
N PRO A 343 8.42 -12.61 4.07
CA PRO A 343 8.33 -11.28 4.67
C PRO A 343 6.89 -10.83 4.97
N ALA A 344 5.94 -11.08 4.06
CA ALA A 344 4.54 -10.74 4.29
C ALA A 344 3.93 -11.57 5.43
N ALA A 345 4.21 -12.87 5.49
CA ALA A 345 3.75 -13.73 6.57
C ALA A 345 4.25 -13.25 7.94
N LEU A 346 5.50 -12.85 8.03
CA LEU A 346 6.10 -12.31 9.27
C LEU A 346 5.50 -10.95 9.66
N TYR A 347 5.18 -10.11 8.68
CA TYR A 347 4.47 -8.85 8.92
C TYR A 347 3.13 -9.10 9.62
N PHE A 348 2.27 -9.94 9.03
CA PHE A 348 0.96 -10.24 9.58
C PHE A 348 1.03 -11.02 10.89
N MET A 349 2.03 -11.91 11.04
CA MET A 349 2.30 -12.61 12.29
C MET A 349 2.60 -11.63 13.42
N GLY A 350 3.38 -10.57 13.16
CA GLY A 350 3.68 -9.54 14.15
C GLY A 350 2.41 -8.81 14.64
N ILE A 351 1.54 -8.40 13.73
CA ILE A 351 0.26 -7.78 14.09
C ILE A 351 -0.63 -8.76 14.86
N PHE A 352 -0.70 -10.02 14.41
CA PHE A 352 -1.50 -11.06 15.04
C PHE A 352 -1.05 -11.35 16.48
N ILE A 353 0.27 -11.39 16.73
CA ILE A 353 0.86 -11.53 18.06
C ILE A 353 0.49 -10.31 18.92
N ALA A 354 0.67 -9.09 18.42
CA ALA A 354 0.38 -7.87 19.17
C ALA A 354 -1.11 -7.79 19.56
N VAL A 355 -2.01 -8.10 18.64
CA VAL A 355 -3.46 -8.17 18.88
C VAL A 355 -3.81 -9.25 19.90
N HIS A 356 -3.16 -10.43 19.83
CA HIS A 356 -3.39 -11.51 20.78
C HIS A 356 -2.96 -11.11 22.20
N LEU A 357 -1.80 -10.50 22.34
CA LEU A 357 -1.28 -10.02 23.63
C LEU A 357 -2.19 -8.95 24.24
N GLU A 358 -2.67 -8.00 23.43
CA GLU A 358 -3.61 -6.97 23.89
C GLU A 358 -4.94 -7.59 24.35
N ALA A 359 -5.48 -8.54 23.58
CA ALA A 359 -6.71 -9.25 23.95
C ALA A 359 -6.57 -10.01 25.26
N LYS A 360 -5.43 -10.66 25.48
CA LYS A 360 -5.13 -11.36 26.74
C LYS A 360 -4.96 -10.36 27.90
N ARG A 361 -4.29 -9.25 27.67
CA ARG A 361 -4.09 -8.20 28.66
C ARG A 361 -5.39 -7.59 29.15
N THR A 362 -6.34 -7.40 28.23
CA THR A 362 -7.65 -6.78 28.50
C THR A 362 -8.76 -7.78 28.81
N GLY A 363 -8.47 -9.09 28.75
CA GLY A 363 -9.44 -10.15 29.05
C GLY A 363 -10.55 -10.31 28.00
N LEU A 364 -10.34 -9.85 26.77
CA LEU A 364 -11.35 -9.89 25.70
C LEU A 364 -11.57 -11.31 25.19
N ARG A 365 -12.84 -11.69 25.10
CA ARG A 365 -13.28 -12.98 24.57
C ARG A 365 -13.56 -12.89 23.07
N GLY A 366 -13.69 -14.05 22.42
CA GLY A 366 -14.13 -14.15 21.03
C GLY A 366 -15.65 -14.07 20.90
N ILE A 367 -16.11 -14.05 19.66
CA ILE A 367 -17.53 -14.11 19.32
C ILE A 367 -18.04 -15.55 19.61
N PRO A 368 -19.24 -15.69 20.20
CA PRO A 368 -19.84 -17.01 20.40
C PRO A 368 -19.98 -17.80 19.10
N LYS A 369 -19.71 -19.11 19.15
CA LYS A 369 -19.67 -19.98 17.95
C LYS A 369 -21.00 -20.04 17.19
N ASP A 370 -22.12 -19.85 17.87
CA ASP A 370 -23.47 -19.81 17.30
C ASP A 370 -23.74 -18.60 16.42
N GLN A 371 -22.97 -17.49 16.63
CA GLN A 371 -23.06 -16.27 15.84
C GLN A 371 -22.08 -16.25 14.66
N LEU A 372 -21.21 -17.25 14.55
CA LEU A 372 -20.19 -17.30 13.49
C LEU A 372 -20.70 -18.01 12.24
N PRO A 373 -20.27 -17.56 11.04
CA PRO A 373 -20.56 -18.26 9.80
C PRO A 373 -20.03 -19.70 9.83
N GLN A 374 -20.84 -20.65 9.37
CA GLN A 374 -20.42 -22.06 9.30
C GLN A 374 -19.44 -22.28 8.16
N PHE A 375 -18.23 -22.76 8.47
CA PHE A 375 -17.16 -23.02 7.49
C PHE A 375 -17.62 -23.95 6.36
N SER A 376 -18.43 -24.97 6.66
CA SER A 376 -18.99 -25.91 5.67
C SER A 376 -19.88 -25.24 4.62
N LYS A 377 -20.57 -24.15 4.99
CA LYS A 377 -21.36 -23.37 4.03
C LYS A 377 -20.47 -22.45 3.18
N LEU A 378 -19.41 -21.92 3.77
CA LEU A 378 -18.48 -21.02 3.09
C LEU A 378 -17.64 -21.77 2.05
N ILE A 379 -17.22 -23.00 2.31
CA ILE A 379 -16.42 -23.79 1.37
C ILE A 379 -17.15 -24.01 0.03
N LYS A 380 -18.48 -23.99 0.04
CA LYS A 380 -19.29 -24.05 -1.18
C LYS A 380 -19.17 -22.77 -2.02
N LYS A 381 -18.77 -21.63 -1.43
CA LYS A 381 -18.50 -20.37 -2.12
C LYS A 381 -17.00 -20.22 -2.50
N ALA A 382 -16.16 -21.23 -2.25
CA ALA A 382 -14.72 -21.18 -2.55
C ALA A 382 -14.40 -21.02 -4.05
N TYR A 383 -15.38 -21.31 -4.93
CA TYR A 383 -15.25 -21.04 -6.37
C TYR A 383 -14.99 -19.55 -6.68
N LEU A 384 -15.32 -18.62 -5.76
CA LEU A 384 -14.99 -17.19 -5.88
C LEU A 384 -13.48 -16.94 -5.90
N LEU A 385 -12.67 -17.88 -5.41
CA LEU A 385 -11.20 -17.80 -5.48
C LEU A 385 -10.65 -18.19 -6.86
N LEU A 386 -11.45 -18.83 -7.73
CA LEU A 386 -10.99 -19.36 -9.00
C LEU A 386 -10.29 -18.32 -9.90
N PRO A 387 -10.78 -17.07 -10.04
CA PRO A 387 -10.08 -16.04 -10.82
C PRO A 387 -8.66 -15.75 -10.29
N LEU A 388 -8.50 -15.69 -8.95
CA LEU A 388 -7.20 -15.50 -8.32
C LEU A 388 -6.29 -16.71 -8.53
N ILE A 389 -6.82 -17.92 -8.40
CA ILE A 389 -6.05 -19.16 -8.61
C ILE A 389 -5.58 -19.23 -10.07
N ILE A 390 -6.44 -18.94 -11.03
CA ILE A 390 -6.08 -18.90 -12.46
C ILE A 390 -4.97 -17.88 -12.70
N LEU A 391 -5.11 -16.66 -12.14
CA LEU A 391 -4.10 -15.62 -12.25
C LEU A 391 -2.74 -16.11 -11.72
N VAL A 392 -2.73 -16.65 -10.49
CA VAL A 392 -1.51 -17.14 -9.83
C VAL A 392 -0.85 -18.25 -10.64
N VAL A 393 -1.61 -19.24 -11.10
CA VAL A 393 -1.09 -20.35 -11.89
C VAL A 393 -0.48 -19.85 -13.20
N MET A 394 -1.19 -18.99 -13.93
CA MET A 394 -0.72 -18.47 -15.21
C MET A 394 0.57 -17.64 -15.07
N VAL A 395 0.61 -16.80 -14.02
CA VAL A 395 1.78 -15.95 -13.74
C VAL A 395 2.95 -16.77 -13.21
N SER A 396 2.71 -17.69 -12.26
CA SER A 396 3.79 -18.50 -11.65
C SER A 396 4.43 -19.47 -12.63
N MET A 397 3.63 -20.04 -13.52
CA MET A 397 4.12 -20.95 -14.55
C MET A 397 4.65 -20.24 -15.81
N ASN A 398 4.58 -18.89 -15.84
CA ASN A 398 4.94 -18.07 -17.00
C ASN A 398 4.28 -18.54 -18.32
N LEU A 399 3.02 -18.98 -18.24
CA LEU A 399 2.32 -19.58 -19.38
C LEU A 399 2.09 -18.57 -20.51
N LYS A 400 1.84 -17.31 -20.14
CA LYS A 400 1.59 -16.19 -21.06
C LYS A 400 2.09 -14.88 -20.44
N THR A 401 1.94 -13.78 -21.19
CA THR A 401 2.27 -12.44 -20.67
C THR A 401 1.43 -12.07 -19.45
N MET A 402 1.94 -11.19 -18.62
CA MET A 402 1.24 -10.67 -17.44
C MET A 402 -0.15 -10.13 -17.77
N ALA A 403 -0.23 -9.32 -18.82
CA ALA A 403 -1.49 -8.74 -19.28
C ALA A 403 -2.49 -9.79 -19.75
N PHE A 404 -2.04 -10.82 -20.46
CA PHE A 404 -2.90 -11.92 -20.89
C PHE A 404 -3.43 -12.71 -19.70
N SER A 405 -2.61 -12.92 -18.66
CA SER A 405 -3.01 -13.59 -17.42
C SER A 405 -4.10 -12.80 -16.70
N ALA A 406 -3.94 -11.47 -16.59
CA ALA A 406 -4.94 -10.59 -15.98
C ALA A 406 -6.26 -10.57 -16.80
N ALA A 407 -6.17 -10.50 -18.12
CA ALA A 407 -7.36 -10.56 -19.00
C ALA A 407 -8.11 -11.90 -18.88
N THR A 408 -7.38 -13.02 -18.81
CA THR A 408 -8.00 -14.34 -18.57
C THR A 408 -8.69 -14.37 -17.21
N ALA A 409 -8.08 -13.77 -16.18
CA ALA A 409 -8.70 -13.67 -14.87
C ALA A 409 -9.96 -12.79 -14.86
N ILE A 410 -10.03 -11.72 -15.67
CA ILE A 410 -11.27 -10.95 -15.90
C ILE A 410 -12.38 -11.84 -16.47
N VAL A 411 -12.07 -12.65 -17.48
CA VAL A 411 -13.05 -13.60 -18.04
C VAL A 411 -13.48 -14.61 -16.98
N ALA A 412 -12.56 -15.10 -16.16
CA ALA A 412 -12.88 -16.00 -15.06
C ALA A 412 -13.80 -15.33 -14.01
N CYS A 413 -13.62 -14.03 -13.70
CA CYS A 413 -14.55 -13.28 -12.83
C CYS A 413 -15.95 -13.26 -13.39
N ILE A 414 -16.11 -13.03 -14.69
CA ILE A 414 -17.42 -13.01 -15.36
C ILE A 414 -18.06 -14.38 -15.26
N VAL A 415 -17.34 -15.44 -15.61
CA VAL A 415 -17.85 -16.82 -15.56
C VAL A 415 -18.25 -17.22 -14.14
N VAL A 416 -17.38 -16.97 -13.15
CA VAL A 416 -17.63 -17.26 -11.74
C VAL A 416 -18.87 -16.52 -11.22
N SER A 417 -19.04 -15.26 -11.63
CA SER A 417 -20.21 -14.45 -11.21
C SER A 417 -21.54 -15.02 -11.69
N LEU A 418 -21.57 -15.78 -12.79
CA LEU A 418 -22.81 -16.42 -13.28
C LEU A 418 -23.35 -17.44 -12.28
N PHE A 419 -22.46 -18.07 -11.50
CA PHE A 419 -22.84 -19.03 -10.46
C PHE A 419 -23.19 -18.37 -9.12
N ASN A 420 -22.83 -17.09 -8.92
CA ASN A 420 -23.15 -16.36 -7.70
C ASN A 420 -24.46 -15.61 -7.85
N LYS A 421 -25.55 -16.16 -7.29
CA LYS A 421 -26.89 -15.54 -7.37
C LYS A 421 -26.95 -14.17 -6.69
N GLU A 422 -26.21 -13.95 -5.62
CA GLU A 422 -26.21 -12.72 -4.81
C GLU A 422 -25.49 -11.57 -5.55
N ASN A 423 -24.34 -11.88 -6.20
CA ASN A 423 -23.47 -10.88 -6.85
C ASN A 423 -23.27 -11.18 -8.35
N ARG A 424 -24.33 -11.58 -9.04
CA ARG A 424 -24.26 -11.83 -10.49
C ARG A 424 -23.90 -10.56 -11.25
N ILE A 425 -22.90 -10.64 -12.13
CA ILE A 425 -22.53 -9.54 -13.02
C ILE A 425 -23.55 -9.46 -14.15
N THR A 426 -24.46 -8.50 -14.03
CA THR A 426 -25.41 -8.11 -15.09
C THR A 426 -24.70 -7.25 -16.12
N PRO A 427 -25.26 -7.05 -17.35
CA PRO A 427 -24.66 -6.15 -18.34
C PRO A 427 -24.34 -4.75 -17.79
N MET A 428 -25.22 -4.21 -16.91
CA MET A 428 -24.99 -2.92 -16.26
C MET A 428 -23.81 -2.98 -15.27
N LYS A 429 -23.74 -4.03 -14.43
CA LYS A 429 -22.61 -4.23 -13.51
C LYS A 429 -21.29 -4.45 -14.27
N PHE A 430 -21.34 -5.12 -15.43
CA PHE A 430 -20.18 -5.28 -16.31
C PHE A 430 -19.68 -3.92 -16.84
N PHE A 431 -20.59 -3.10 -17.31
CA PHE A 431 -20.28 -1.74 -17.75
C PHE A 431 -19.73 -0.88 -16.62
N ASP A 432 -20.33 -0.96 -15.41
CA ASP A 432 -19.84 -0.27 -14.22
C ASP A 432 -18.44 -0.78 -13.78
N ALA A 433 -18.15 -2.07 -13.91
CA ALA A 433 -16.83 -2.61 -13.61
C ALA A 433 -15.74 -2.05 -14.55
N LEU A 434 -16.03 -2.00 -15.86
CA LEU A 434 -15.14 -1.36 -16.84
C LEU A 434 -14.93 0.12 -16.54
N ALA A 435 -16.02 0.85 -16.24
CA ALA A 435 -15.94 2.28 -15.93
C ALA A 435 -15.13 2.54 -14.64
N ASN A 436 -15.33 1.73 -13.59
CA ASN A 436 -14.58 1.84 -12.35
C ASN A 436 -13.09 1.49 -12.56
N GLY A 437 -12.78 0.44 -13.31
CA GLY A 437 -11.41 0.10 -13.68
C GLY A 437 -10.71 1.24 -14.40
N GLY A 438 -11.36 1.84 -15.42
CA GLY A 438 -10.84 3.01 -16.12
C GLY A 438 -10.65 4.24 -15.21
N LYS A 439 -11.60 4.47 -14.30
CA LYS A 439 -11.50 5.55 -13.29
C LYS A 439 -10.28 5.36 -12.39
N SER A 440 -10.07 4.16 -11.86
CA SER A 440 -8.94 3.88 -10.95
C SER A 440 -7.57 3.96 -11.64
N CYS A 441 -7.51 3.79 -12.97
CA CYS A 441 -6.27 4.00 -13.72
C CYS A 441 -5.82 5.46 -13.74
N ILE A 442 -6.73 6.44 -13.63
CA ILE A 442 -6.40 7.88 -13.81
C ILE A 442 -5.40 8.36 -12.77
N SER A 443 -5.63 8.06 -11.50
CA SER A 443 -4.75 8.46 -10.39
C SER A 443 -3.36 7.84 -10.54
N ILE A 444 -3.28 6.60 -10.97
CA ILE A 444 -2.02 5.89 -11.17
C ILE A 444 -1.27 6.45 -12.38
N ILE A 445 -1.95 6.79 -13.48
CA ILE A 445 -1.33 7.49 -14.62
C ILE A 445 -0.72 8.83 -14.17
N ALA A 446 -1.48 9.63 -13.43
CA ALA A 446 -1.02 10.92 -12.95
C ALA A 446 0.17 10.79 -11.99
N ALA A 447 0.09 9.85 -11.05
CA ALA A 447 1.12 9.57 -10.08
C ALA A 447 2.41 9.04 -10.74
N CYS A 448 2.29 8.06 -11.65
CA CYS A 448 3.43 7.49 -12.37
C CYS A 448 4.11 8.51 -13.28
N GLY A 449 3.34 9.37 -13.97
CA GLY A 449 3.92 10.39 -14.83
C GLY A 449 4.69 11.45 -14.06
N VAL A 450 4.17 11.92 -12.92
CA VAL A 450 4.88 12.87 -12.04
C VAL A 450 6.09 12.20 -11.38
N ALA A 451 5.97 10.94 -10.91
CA ALA A 451 7.11 10.20 -10.37
C ALA A 451 8.20 9.98 -11.43
N GLY A 452 7.81 9.75 -12.69
CA GLY A 452 8.73 9.71 -13.83
C GLY A 452 9.50 11.02 -14.02
N CYS A 453 8.83 12.16 -13.88
CA CYS A 453 9.50 13.46 -13.91
C CYS A 453 10.52 13.60 -12.77
N VAL A 454 10.20 13.17 -11.57
CA VAL A 454 11.13 13.17 -10.42
C VAL A 454 12.34 12.30 -10.70
N ALA A 455 12.12 11.04 -11.10
CA ALA A 455 13.20 10.11 -11.45
C ALA A 455 14.09 10.66 -12.57
N GLY A 456 13.47 11.27 -13.58
CA GLY A 456 14.18 11.94 -14.68
C GLY A 456 15.05 13.10 -14.20
N CYS A 457 14.52 13.99 -13.34
CA CYS A 457 15.31 15.09 -12.75
C CYS A 457 16.51 14.58 -11.97
N ILE A 458 16.34 13.52 -11.19
CA ILE A 458 17.41 12.88 -10.41
C ILE A 458 18.49 12.30 -11.34
N ALA A 459 18.06 11.55 -12.37
CA ALA A 459 18.97 10.92 -13.32
C ALA A 459 19.78 11.95 -14.13
N MET A 460 19.10 12.99 -14.68
CA MET A 460 19.77 13.97 -15.54
C MET A 460 20.69 14.95 -14.79
N THR A 461 20.51 15.11 -13.48
CA THR A 461 21.36 15.96 -12.64
C THR A 461 22.48 15.20 -11.94
N GLY A 462 22.47 13.85 -12.00
CA GLY A 462 23.41 13.01 -11.27
C GLY A 462 23.22 13.05 -9.74
N LEU A 463 22.07 13.56 -9.27
CA LEU A 463 21.80 13.74 -7.85
C LEU A 463 21.82 12.40 -7.09
N ALA A 464 21.36 11.31 -7.73
CA ALA A 464 21.41 9.97 -7.13
C ALA A 464 22.83 9.60 -6.68
N SER A 465 23.82 9.80 -7.55
CA SER A 465 25.23 9.51 -7.23
C SER A 465 25.76 10.37 -6.08
N GLN A 466 25.31 11.63 -5.97
CA GLN A 466 25.69 12.52 -4.87
C GLN A 466 25.09 12.06 -3.54
N ILE A 467 23.79 11.72 -3.53
CA ILE A 467 23.11 11.18 -2.33
C ILE A 467 23.76 9.87 -1.87
N ILE A 468 24.03 8.96 -2.81
CA ILE A 468 24.70 7.69 -2.53
C ILE A 468 26.06 7.93 -1.89
N SER A 469 26.90 8.80 -2.48
CA SER A 469 28.23 9.11 -1.97
C SER A 469 28.17 9.77 -0.59
N PHE A 470 27.19 10.63 -0.34
CA PHE A 470 26.98 11.26 0.96
C PHE A 470 26.60 10.24 2.04
N ILE A 471 25.64 9.34 1.75
CA ILE A 471 25.19 8.33 2.71
C ILE A 471 26.32 7.32 2.99
N ILE A 472 27.05 6.87 1.96
CA ILE A 472 28.20 5.96 2.14
C ILE A 472 29.29 6.64 2.98
N ARG A 473 29.56 7.93 2.79
CA ARG A 473 30.53 8.67 3.62
C ARG A 473 30.14 8.70 5.10
N ILE A 474 28.83 8.85 5.41
CA ILE A 474 28.34 8.84 6.80
C ILE A 474 28.30 7.42 7.37
N ALA A 475 27.82 6.48 6.57
CA ALA A 475 27.67 5.09 7.00
C ALA A 475 29.02 4.37 7.15
N GLY A 476 30.04 4.79 6.40
CA GLY A 476 31.28 4.02 6.29
C GLY A 476 30.97 2.62 5.76
N ASP A 477 31.58 1.61 6.37
CA ASP A 477 31.35 0.20 6.03
C ASP A 477 30.17 -0.44 6.79
N LYS A 478 29.44 0.34 7.59
CA LYS A 478 28.37 -0.18 8.45
C LYS A 478 27.00 -0.17 7.74
N LEU A 479 26.61 -1.31 7.20
CA LEU A 479 25.33 -1.49 6.48
C LEU A 479 24.12 -1.03 7.30
N ILE A 480 24.09 -1.30 8.61
CA ILE A 480 22.96 -0.92 9.49
C ILE A 480 22.69 0.59 9.50
N ILE A 481 23.75 1.41 9.38
CA ILE A 481 23.64 2.87 9.34
C ILE A 481 23.03 3.31 7.99
N ALA A 482 23.48 2.71 6.89
CA ALA A 482 22.91 2.98 5.56
C ALA A 482 21.44 2.57 5.48
N LEU A 483 21.06 1.41 6.03
CA LEU A 483 19.68 0.96 6.14
C LEU A 483 18.83 1.96 6.93
N PHE A 484 19.34 2.46 8.06
CA PHE A 484 18.62 3.42 8.89
C PHE A 484 18.36 4.75 8.17
N PHE A 485 19.37 5.33 7.52
CA PHE A 485 19.18 6.56 6.75
C PHE A 485 18.27 6.34 5.53
N THR A 486 18.40 5.20 4.85
CA THR A 486 17.50 4.83 3.74
C THR A 486 16.05 4.69 4.22
N MET A 487 15.81 4.05 5.36
CA MET A 487 14.49 3.97 5.99
C MET A 487 13.90 5.36 6.23
N LEU A 488 14.67 6.26 6.87
CA LEU A 488 14.20 7.64 7.13
C LEU A 488 13.86 8.38 5.83
N CYS A 489 14.72 8.27 4.81
CA CYS A 489 14.45 8.86 3.50
C CYS A 489 13.16 8.31 2.90
N CYS A 490 12.95 6.99 2.95
CA CYS A 490 11.76 6.34 2.41
C CYS A 490 10.48 6.80 3.14
N ILE A 491 10.50 6.85 4.47
CA ILE A 491 9.34 7.33 5.24
C ILE A 491 9.03 8.79 4.89
N VAL A 492 10.03 9.67 4.87
CA VAL A 492 9.84 11.10 4.56
C VAL A 492 9.31 11.31 3.14
N LEU A 493 9.91 10.65 2.15
CA LEU A 493 9.47 10.75 0.74
C LEU A 493 8.10 10.11 0.51
N GLY A 494 7.74 9.13 1.35
CA GLY A 494 6.48 8.39 1.25
C GLY A 494 5.28 9.09 1.86
N MET A 495 5.48 10.14 2.66
CA MET A 495 4.39 10.82 3.37
C MET A 495 3.36 11.42 2.41
N GLY A 496 2.16 10.83 2.39
CA GLY A 496 1.03 11.33 1.58
C GLY A 496 1.19 11.16 0.07
N VAL A 497 2.08 10.26 -0.35
CA VAL A 497 2.29 9.90 -1.76
C VAL A 497 1.75 8.50 -2.00
N PRO A 498 0.97 8.24 -3.07
CA PRO A 498 0.50 6.91 -3.39
C PRO A 498 1.66 5.93 -3.53
N THR A 499 1.46 4.70 -3.09
CA THR A 499 2.49 3.66 -2.99
C THR A 499 3.25 3.42 -4.30
N THR A 500 2.54 3.47 -5.44
CA THR A 500 3.13 3.26 -6.77
C THR A 500 4.15 4.36 -7.11
N ALA A 501 3.76 5.63 -6.95
CA ALA A 501 4.63 6.77 -7.22
C ALA A 501 5.79 6.84 -6.20
N ASN A 502 5.48 6.58 -4.94
CA ASN A 502 6.44 6.51 -3.86
C ASN A 502 7.54 5.48 -4.17
N TYR A 503 7.14 4.26 -4.55
CA TYR A 503 8.10 3.24 -4.94
C TYR A 503 8.97 3.66 -6.13
N CYS A 504 8.42 4.30 -7.17
CA CYS A 504 9.19 4.79 -8.32
C CYS A 504 10.30 5.76 -7.90
N ILE A 505 9.96 6.71 -7.03
CA ILE A 505 10.91 7.70 -6.52
C ILE A 505 12.01 6.99 -5.72
N MET A 506 11.65 6.10 -4.80
CA MET A 506 12.59 5.39 -3.94
C MET A 506 13.44 4.36 -4.69
N ALA A 507 12.88 3.67 -5.67
CA ALA A 507 13.61 2.75 -6.53
C ALA A 507 14.75 3.46 -7.29
N SER A 508 14.52 4.72 -7.67
CA SER A 508 15.51 5.53 -8.39
C SER A 508 16.50 6.24 -7.46
N THR A 509 16.15 6.50 -6.19
CA THR A 509 16.97 7.29 -5.26
C THR A 509 17.60 6.45 -4.15
N CYS A 510 16.80 5.63 -3.48
CA CYS A 510 17.16 4.96 -2.24
C CYS A 510 17.68 3.53 -2.46
N ALA A 511 17.04 2.75 -3.35
CA ALA A 511 17.46 1.37 -3.61
C ALA A 511 18.91 1.26 -4.09
N PRO A 512 19.44 2.14 -4.98
CA PRO A 512 20.83 2.10 -5.42
C PRO A 512 21.85 2.29 -4.29
N ILE A 513 21.48 2.95 -3.18
CA ILE A 513 22.35 3.12 -2.01
C ILE A 513 22.64 1.75 -1.39
N LEU A 514 21.59 0.97 -1.14
CA LEU A 514 21.68 -0.33 -0.51
C LEU A 514 22.37 -1.35 -1.43
N ILE A 515 22.13 -1.27 -2.74
CA ILE A 515 22.80 -2.13 -3.73
C ILE A 515 24.30 -1.88 -3.72
N LYS A 516 24.75 -0.62 -3.65
CA LYS A 516 26.18 -0.29 -3.52
C LYS A 516 26.79 -0.72 -2.19
N MET A 517 26.01 -0.85 -1.13
CA MET A 517 26.42 -1.39 0.15
C MET A 517 26.42 -2.93 0.20
N GLY A 518 26.16 -3.60 -0.95
CA GLY A 518 26.23 -5.06 -1.07
C GLY A 518 24.90 -5.77 -0.83
N VAL A 519 23.78 -5.06 -0.63
CA VAL A 519 22.46 -5.68 -0.52
C VAL A 519 22.00 -6.18 -1.89
N PRO A 520 21.54 -7.42 -2.04
CA PRO A 520 21.00 -7.92 -3.30
C PRO A 520 19.90 -7.01 -3.85
N THR A 521 19.88 -6.80 -5.17
CA THR A 521 18.97 -5.86 -5.83
C THR A 521 17.52 -6.06 -5.39
N ILE A 522 17.04 -7.31 -5.35
CA ILE A 522 15.65 -7.60 -4.96
C ILE A 522 15.38 -7.24 -3.51
N ALA A 523 16.31 -7.53 -2.59
CA ALA A 523 16.16 -7.17 -1.18
C ALA A 523 16.17 -5.64 -0.97
N ALA A 524 17.04 -4.91 -1.69
CA ALA A 524 17.08 -3.45 -1.67
C ALA A 524 15.75 -2.84 -2.15
N HIS A 525 15.17 -3.38 -3.22
CA HIS A 525 13.88 -2.93 -3.76
C HIS A 525 12.69 -3.27 -2.84
N PHE A 526 12.69 -4.44 -2.21
CA PHE A 526 11.70 -4.76 -1.18
C PHE A 526 11.85 -3.88 0.06
N PHE A 527 13.08 -3.56 0.47
CA PHE A 527 13.34 -2.67 1.60
C PHE A 527 12.69 -1.29 1.39
N VAL A 528 12.94 -0.67 0.25
CA VAL A 528 12.35 0.64 -0.05
C VAL A 528 10.84 0.56 -0.24
N PHE A 529 10.32 -0.54 -0.78
CA PHE A 529 8.89 -0.76 -0.91
C PHE A 529 8.20 -0.87 0.45
N TYR A 530 8.74 -1.65 1.39
CA TYR A 530 8.21 -1.79 2.75
C TYR A 530 8.13 -0.45 3.46
N PHE A 531 9.22 0.35 3.46
CA PHE A 531 9.21 1.65 4.11
C PHE A 531 8.37 2.68 3.37
N GLY A 532 8.15 2.47 2.08
CA GLY A 532 7.18 3.24 1.31
C GLY A 532 5.74 3.06 1.79
N ILE A 533 5.31 1.82 2.01
CA ILE A 533 3.94 1.55 2.49
C ILE A 533 3.75 1.89 3.97
N VAL A 534 4.79 1.71 4.80
CA VAL A 534 4.73 2.03 6.24
C VAL A 534 4.49 3.52 6.49
N ALA A 535 4.85 4.39 5.56
CA ALA A 535 4.54 5.82 5.63
C ALA A 535 3.02 6.10 5.79
N ASP A 536 2.14 5.23 5.26
CA ASP A 536 0.68 5.34 5.37
C ASP A 536 0.12 5.12 6.78
N ILE A 537 0.91 4.57 7.70
CA ILE A 537 0.54 4.35 9.11
C ILE A 537 1.44 5.10 10.08
N THR A 538 2.46 5.80 9.58
CA THR A 538 3.43 6.50 10.42
C THR A 538 3.09 7.99 10.53
N PRO A 539 2.84 8.54 11.74
CA PRO A 539 2.67 9.97 11.93
C PRO A 539 3.90 10.76 11.43
N PRO A 540 3.71 12.00 10.93
CA PRO A 540 2.51 12.85 11.07
C PRO A 540 1.45 12.71 9.97
N VAL A 541 1.67 11.96 8.90
CA VAL A 541 0.73 11.92 7.75
C VAL A 541 -0.23 10.72 7.84
N ALA A 542 0.23 9.52 8.10
CA ALA A 542 -0.52 8.30 8.49
C ALA A 542 -1.95 8.15 7.91
N LEU A 543 -2.13 8.30 6.58
CA LEU A 543 -3.44 8.41 5.93
C LEU A 543 -4.38 7.23 6.24
N ALA A 544 -3.87 5.99 6.22
CA ALA A 544 -4.66 4.81 6.54
C ALA A 544 -5.11 4.80 8.01
N ALA A 545 -4.23 5.20 8.93
CA ALA A 545 -4.57 5.30 10.35
C ALA A 545 -5.60 6.40 10.61
N TYR A 546 -5.54 7.50 9.87
CA TYR A 546 -6.51 8.59 10.01
C TYR A 546 -7.89 8.19 9.45
N ALA A 547 -7.93 7.45 8.35
CA ALA A 547 -9.18 6.87 7.85
C ALA A 547 -9.78 5.88 8.88
N GLY A 548 -8.96 4.99 9.45
CA GLY A 548 -9.37 4.09 10.53
C GLY A 548 -9.87 4.84 11.78
N SER A 549 -9.23 5.97 12.15
CA SER A 549 -9.64 6.79 13.28
C SER A 549 -11.01 7.45 13.07
N ALA A 550 -11.30 7.86 11.83
CA ALA A 550 -12.59 8.45 11.48
C ALA A 550 -13.74 7.44 11.64
N ILE A 551 -13.55 6.20 11.15
CA ILE A 551 -14.51 5.11 11.34
C ILE A 551 -14.66 4.77 12.82
N ALA A 552 -13.55 4.70 13.54
CA ALA A 552 -13.54 4.42 14.98
C ALA A 552 -14.12 5.56 15.83
N LYS A 553 -14.23 6.77 15.28
CA LYS A 553 -14.55 8.03 15.98
C LYS A 553 -13.56 8.26 17.13
N SER A 554 -12.25 8.23 16.82
CA SER A 554 -11.14 8.30 17.75
C SER A 554 -10.13 9.37 17.36
N ASP A 555 -9.16 9.65 18.26
CA ASP A 555 -8.07 10.59 17.98
C ASP A 555 -7.14 10.09 16.88
N PRO A 556 -6.96 10.83 15.77
CA PRO A 556 -6.13 10.40 14.63
C PRO A 556 -4.68 10.17 15.01
N MET A 557 -4.07 11.05 15.81
CA MET A 557 -2.66 10.93 16.19
C MET A 557 -2.42 9.71 17.09
N LYS A 558 -3.30 9.47 18.06
CA LYS A 558 -3.22 8.28 18.92
C LYS A 558 -3.43 7.00 18.13
N THR A 559 -4.34 7.01 17.15
CA THR A 559 -4.57 5.88 16.24
C THR A 559 -3.32 5.63 15.39
N GLY A 560 -2.69 6.66 14.83
CA GLY A 560 -1.44 6.54 14.07
C GLY A 560 -0.28 5.97 14.90
N VAL A 561 -0.08 6.47 16.13
CA VAL A 561 0.95 5.93 17.02
C VAL A 561 0.69 4.47 17.39
N ASN A 562 -0.56 4.08 17.63
CA ASN A 562 -0.93 2.69 17.87
C ASN A 562 -0.73 1.82 16.62
N ALA A 563 -1.05 2.33 15.43
CA ALA A 563 -0.84 1.61 14.16
C ALA A 563 0.65 1.34 13.90
N THR A 564 1.51 2.35 14.08
CA THR A 564 2.96 2.20 14.00
C THR A 564 3.49 1.15 14.99
N ARG A 565 2.98 1.17 16.22
CA ARG A 565 3.36 0.21 17.26
C ARG A 565 2.91 -1.22 16.94
N LEU A 566 1.70 -1.40 16.41
CA LEU A 566 1.17 -2.70 15.98
C LEU A 566 1.94 -3.26 14.81
N ALA A 567 2.32 -2.40 13.87
CA ALA A 567 3.08 -2.77 12.68
C ALA A 567 4.59 -2.80 12.91
N ILE A 568 5.08 -2.99 14.15
CA ILE A 568 6.53 -2.98 14.43
C ILE A 568 7.31 -4.02 13.61
N ALA A 569 6.69 -5.14 13.27
CA ALA A 569 7.27 -6.13 12.38
C ALA A 569 7.58 -5.55 10.99
N ALA A 570 6.79 -4.59 10.49
CA ALA A 570 7.04 -3.90 9.23
C ALA A 570 8.34 -3.07 9.24
N PHE A 571 8.76 -2.60 10.42
CA PHE A 571 10.03 -1.88 10.57
C PHE A 571 11.22 -2.83 10.72
N ILE A 572 10.99 -4.04 11.22
CA ILE A 572 12.03 -5.00 11.57
C ILE A 572 12.32 -5.95 10.40
N VAL A 573 11.30 -6.52 9.79
CA VAL A 573 11.43 -7.52 8.72
C VAL A 573 12.31 -7.05 7.56
N PRO A 574 12.23 -5.77 7.10
CA PRO A 574 13.13 -5.27 6.07
C PRO A 574 14.61 -5.31 6.45
N TYR A 575 14.95 -5.05 7.71
CA TYR A 575 16.32 -5.15 8.16
C TYR A 575 16.82 -6.59 8.13
N ILE A 576 15.97 -7.56 8.50
CA ILE A 576 16.34 -8.97 8.49
C ILE A 576 16.69 -9.39 7.05
N PHE A 577 15.80 -9.22 6.07
CA PHE A 577 16.08 -9.67 4.72
C PHE A 577 17.12 -8.82 3.97
N ALA A 578 17.39 -7.59 4.41
CA ALA A 578 18.48 -6.80 3.86
C ALA A 578 19.85 -7.26 4.37
N MET A 579 19.91 -7.73 5.62
CA MET A 579 21.14 -8.26 6.25
C MET A 579 21.33 -9.77 5.97
N ASP A 580 20.23 -10.53 5.91
CA ASP A 580 20.22 -11.95 5.57
C ASP A 580 19.20 -12.23 4.44
N PRO A 581 19.65 -12.22 3.19
CA PRO A 581 18.77 -12.40 2.04
C PRO A 581 18.18 -13.82 1.91
N THR A 582 18.62 -14.79 2.71
CA THR A 582 18.08 -16.16 2.71
C THR A 582 16.59 -16.19 3.06
N MET A 583 16.10 -15.21 3.84
CA MET A 583 14.69 -14.98 4.08
C MET A 583 13.88 -14.79 2.79
N MET A 584 14.51 -14.25 1.74
CA MET A 584 13.91 -14.03 0.42
C MET A 584 14.31 -15.10 -0.59
N PHE A 585 14.77 -16.24 -0.14
CA PHE A 585 15.26 -17.35 -0.98
C PHE A 585 16.42 -16.94 -1.90
N VAL A 586 17.27 -16.01 -1.46
CA VAL A 586 18.47 -15.56 -2.18
C VAL A 586 19.70 -16.08 -1.48
N GLY A 587 20.59 -16.78 -2.22
CA GLY A 587 21.83 -17.33 -1.65
C GLY A 587 21.63 -18.50 -0.68
N VAL A 588 20.52 -19.22 -0.80
CA VAL A 588 20.20 -20.38 0.06
C VAL A 588 21.06 -21.58 -0.38
N GLU A 589 21.93 -22.02 0.50
CA GLU A 589 22.73 -23.25 0.29
C GLU A 589 21.98 -24.49 0.80
N HIS A 590 21.28 -24.34 1.92
CA HIS A 590 20.56 -25.44 2.57
C HIS A 590 19.16 -25.02 3.00
N TRP A 591 18.18 -25.88 2.84
CA TRP A 591 16.78 -25.63 3.20
C TRP A 591 16.56 -25.30 4.70
N TYR A 592 17.38 -25.83 5.58
CA TYR A 592 17.26 -25.56 7.03
C TYR A 592 17.57 -24.09 7.39
N GLN A 593 18.32 -23.37 6.57
CA GLN A 593 18.60 -21.93 6.77
C GLN A 593 17.28 -21.13 6.74
N ILE A 594 16.38 -21.48 5.83
CA ILE A 594 15.04 -20.85 5.73
C ILE A 594 14.23 -21.14 7.00
N VAL A 595 14.25 -22.40 7.46
CA VAL A 595 13.51 -22.78 8.67
C VAL A 595 14.07 -22.07 9.91
N LEU A 596 15.39 -21.99 10.01
CA LEU A 596 16.05 -21.30 11.12
C LEU A 596 15.67 -19.82 11.16
N ILE A 597 15.84 -19.11 10.05
CA ILE A 597 15.51 -17.67 9.97
C ILE A 597 14.01 -17.41 10.23
N CYS A 598 13.10 -18.33 9.84
CA CYS A 598 11.68 -18.24 10.18
C CYS A 598 11.47 -18.33 11.69
N ILE A 599 12.07 -19.32 12.35
CA ILE A 599 11.92 -19.56 13.79
C ILE A 599 12.50 -18.39 14.59
N THR A 600 13.72 -17.97 14.28
CA THR A 600 14.38 -16.86 14.99
C THR A 600 13.60 -15.55 14.77
N SER A 601 13.10 -15.29 13.56
CA SER A 601 12.27 -14.12 13.25
C SER A 601 10.95 -14.12 14.03
N VAL A 602 10.24 -15.23 14.08
CA VAL A 602 8.97 -15.34 14.83
C VAL A 602 9.19 -15.11 16.32
N ILE A 603 10.22 -15.74 16.90
CA ILE A 603 10.57 -15.56 18.32
C ILE A 603 11.04 -14.13 18.58
N GLY A 604 11.84 -13.55 17.68
CA GLY A 604 12.31 -12.18 17.77
C GLY A 604 11.16 -11.16 17.73
N ILE A 605 10.24 -11.32 16.77
CA ILE A 605 9.05 -10.48 16.67
C ILE A 605 8.15 -10.64 17.90
N TYR A 606 7.99 -11.86 18.44
CA TYR A 606 7.26 -12.10 19.68
C TYR A 606 7.92 -11.37 20.86
N GLY A 607 9.24 -11.43 21.00
CA GLY A 607 10.00 -10.72 22.03
C GLY A 607 9.76 -9.20 21.96
N VAL A 608 9.90 -8.58 20.76
CA VAL A 608 9.67 -7.16 20.57
C VAL A 608 8.20 -6.78 20.82
N ALA A 609 7.26 -7.54 20.26
CA ALA A 609 5.83 -7.28 20.42
C ALA A 609 5.39 -7.38 21.88
N SER A 610 5.86 -8.38 22.63
CA SER A 610 5.55 -8.55 24.05
C SER A 610 6.14 -7.42 24.92
N GLY A 611 7.37 -6.99 24.63
CA GLY A 611 8.00 -5.87 25.31
C GLY A 611 7.27 -4.54 25.05
N LEU A 612 6.82 -4.30 23.81
CA LEU A 612 6.00 -3.15 23.45
C LEU A 612 4.60 -3.22 24.07
N ALA A 613 3.94 -4.37 24.06
CA ALA A 613 2.66 -4.57 24.71
C ALA A 613 2.76 -4.46 26.24
N GLY A 614 3.95 -4.75 26.80
CA GLY A 614 4.19 -4.78 28.24
C GLY A 614 3.45 -5.93 28.94
N PHE A 615 3.18 -7.01 28.20
CA PHE A 615 2.39 -8.13 28.67
C PHE A 615 2.78 -9.43 27.93
N THR A 616 2.78 -10.54 28.68
CA THR A 616 2.83 -11.90 28.16
C THR A 616 1.78 -12.78 28.87
N PHE A 617 2.10 -13.28 30.05
CA PHE A 617 1.17 -13.96 30.98
C PHE A 617 0.68 -13.01 32.07
N THR A 618 1.51 -12.02 32.45
CA THR A 618 1.23 -10.96 33.39
C THR A 618 1.76 -9.62 32.86
N ASN A 619 1.40 -8.51 33.53
CA ASN A 619 1.98 -7.21 33.21
C ASN A 619 3.49 -7.20 33.50
N MET A 620 4.29 -6.78 32.51
CA MET A 620 5.74 -6.78 32.56
C MET A 620 6.27 -5.52 33.25
N ALA A 621 7.22 -5.70 34.18
CA ALA A 621 8.02 -4.58 34.70
C ALA A 621 8.86 -3.95 33.59
N TRP A 622 9.22 -2.69 33.73
CA TRP A 622 9.92 -1.92 32.70
C TRP A 622 11.25 -2.57 32.24
N TYR A 623 12.01 -3.17 33.16
CA TYR A 623 13.25 -3.89 32.84
C TYR A 623 13.00 -5.17 32.02
N ALA A 624 11.95 -5.93 32.34
CA ALA A 624 11.57 -7.11 31.59
C ALA A 624 11.11 -6.76 30.16
N ARG A 625 10.46 -5.61 29.99
CA ARG A 625 10.09 -5.08 28.68
C ARG A 625 11.31 -4.74 27.84
N ILE A 626 12.31 -4.05 28.41
CA ILE A 626 13.56 -3.75 27.71
C ILE A 626 14.29 -5.02 27.34
N LEU A 627 14.42 -5.99 28.27
CA LEU A 627 15.06 -7.27 28.00
C LEU A 627 14.36 -8.04 26.88
N ALA A 628 13.02 -8.07 26.86
CA ALA A 628 12.26 -8.71 25.79
C ALA A 628 12.52 -8.06 24.42
N ILE A 629 12.56 -6.72 24.38
CA ILE A 629 12.86 -5.96 23.13
C ILE A 629 14.30 -6.24 22.67
N VAL A 630 15.27 -6.12 23.57
CA VAL A 630 16.69 -6.34 23.25
C VAL A 630 16.91 -7.78 22.81
N GLY A 631 16.41 -8.77 23.56
CA GLY A 631 16.49 -10.17 23.19
C GLY A 631 15.83 -10.49 21.86
N GLY A 632 14.66 -9.86 21.59
CA GLY A 632 13.99 -9.97 20.32
C GLY A 632 14.80 -9.37 19.16
N LEU A 633 15.43 -8.21 19.35
CA LEU A 633 16.29 -7.57 18.34
C LEU A 633 17.59 -8.36 18.10
N LEU A 634 18.15 -9.02 19.10
CA LEU A 634 19.31 -9.89 18.93
C LEU A 634 19.02 -11.08 18.01
N LEU A 635 17.81 -11.66 18.09
CA LEU A 635 17.36 -12.75 17.21
C LEU A 635 17.16 -12.33 15.74
N LEU A 636 17.19 -11.03 15.47
CA LEU A 636 17.00 -10.47 14.12
C LEU A 636 18.33 -10.11 13.45
N ALA A 637 19.45 -10.16 14.21
CA ALA A 637 20.79 -9.95 13.68
C ALA A 637 21.36 -11.27 13.11
N PRO A 638 21.94 -11.27 11.90
CA PRO A 638 22.38 -12.49 11.22
C PRO A 638 23.68 -13.06 11.80
N SER A 639 23.60 -13.61 13.01
CA SER A 639 24.74 -14.26 13.67
C SER A 639 24.29 -15.33 14.63
N THR A 640 24.90 -16.52 14.58
CA THR A 640 24.60 -17.63 15.48
C THR A 640 24.74 -17.24 16.97
N TRP A 641 25.70 -16.39 17.30
CA TRP A 641 25.87 -15.93 18.68
C TRP A 641 24.74 -15.00 19.14
N THR A 642 24.27 -14.12 18.27
CA THR A 642 23.12 -13.27 18.59
C THR A 642 21.83 -14.06 18.68
N ASP A 643 21.68 -15.11 17.87
CA ASP A 643 20.54 -16.03 17.94
C ASP A 643 20.46 -16.77 19.26
N ILE A 644 21.60 -17.35 19.71
CA ILE A 644 21.68 -18.04 21.01
C ILE A 644 21.42 -17.04 22.15
N ALA A 645 22.08 -15.89 22.15
CA ALA A 645 21.91 -14.88 23.20
C ALA A 645 20.46 -14.36 23.24
N GLY A 646 19.88 -14.03 22.09
CA GLY A 646 18.51 -13.56 21.97
C GLY A 646 17.49 -14.61 22.41
N LEU A 647 17.68 -15.88 22.04
CA LEU A 647 16.82 -16.99 22.46
C LEU A 647 16.83 -17.16 23.97
N VAL A 648 18.02 -17.14 24.59
CA VAL A 648 18.16 -17.26 26.04
C VAL A 648 17.46 -16.11 26.76
N VAL A 649 17.62 -14.87 26.28
CA VAL A 649 16.99 -13.69 26.89
C VAL A 649 15.48 -13.73 26.75
N VAL A 650 14.94 -13.98 25.54
CA VAL A 650 13.49 -14.04 25.32
C VAL A 650 12.87 -15.19 26.08
N ALA A 651 13.47 -16.39 26.03
CA ALA A 651 13.00 -17.54 26.79
C ALA A 651 13.04 -17.29 28.30
N GLY A 652 14.12 -16.69 28.80
CA GLY A 652 14.26 -16.30 30.21
C GLY A 652 13.16 -15.36 30.68
N VAL A 653 12.86 -14.32 29.87
CA VAL A 653 11.74 -13.39 30.16
C VAL A 653 10.40 -14.11 30.17
N VAL A 654 10.13 -14.97 29.17
CA VAL A 654 8.87 -15.72 29.06
C VAL A 654 8.69 -16.67 30.26
N ILE A 655 9.73 -17.42 30.63
CA ILE A 655 9.73 -18.32 31.78
C ILE A 655 9.50 -17.53 33.08
N LEU A 656 10.20 -16.42 33.27
CA LEU A 656 10.01 -15.56 34.44
C LEU A 656 8.56 -15.07 34.55
N GLN A 657 7.98 -14.58 33.46
CA GLN A 657 6.59 -14.11 33.42
C GLN A 657 5.59 -15.25 33.70
N TYR A 658 5.86 -16.45 33.19
CA TYR A 658 5.05 -17.64 33.46
C TYR A 658 5.09 -18.03 34.95
N LEU A 659 6.25 -18.04 35.58
CA LEU A 659 6.42 -18.30 36.99
C LEU A 659 5.71 -17.26 37.86
N LEU A 660 5.82 -15.97 37.51
CA LEU A 660 5.10 -14.89 38.16
C LEU A 660 3.56 -15.04 38.04
N SER A 661 3.08 -15.50 36.90
CA SER A 661 1.64 -15.74 36.70
C SER A 661 1.11 -16.82 37.61
N LYS A 662 1.87 -17.91 37.79
CA LYS A 662 1.49 -18.99 38.74
C LYS A 662 1.51 -18.52 40.18
N LYS A 663 2.45 -17.68 40.56
CA LYS A 663 2.55 -17.14 41.92
C LYS A 663 1.38 -16.19 42.25
N ASN A 664 0.89 -15.46 41.27
CA ASN A 664 -0.19 -14.47 41.41
C ASN A 664 -1.59 -15.10 41.12
N ALA A 665 -1.68 -16.39 40.75
CA ALA A 665 -2.95 -17.07 40.58
C ALA A 665 -3.63 -17.20 41.97
N PRO A 666 -4.91 -16.83 42.13
CA PRO A 666 -5.63 -17.04 43.38
C PRO A 666 -5.63 -18.54 43.71
N THR A 667 -5.18 -18.87 44.90
CA THR A 667 -5.24 -20.26 45.43
C THR A 667 -6.69 -20.76 45.35
N PRO A 668 -6.97 -21.90 44.70
CA PRO A 668 -8.34 -22.41 44.72
C PRO A 668 -8.80 -22.56 46.16
N ALA A 669 -9.90 -21.90 46.51
CA ALA A 669 -10.52 -22.08 47.81
C ALA A 669 -10.73 -23.57 47.97
N LYS A 670 -10.11 -24.17 49.00
CA LYS A 670 -10.38 -25.54 49.38
C LYS A 670 -11.89 -25.67 49.65
N ALA A 671 -12.57 -26.40 48.77
CA ALA A 671 -13.96 -26.77 48.93
C ALA A 671 -14.14 -27.73 50.12
#